data_9db50fb8ee80320754cfdfb6f25178a0
#
_entry.id   9db50fb8ee80320754cfdfb6f25178a0
#
_cell.length_a   1.000
_cell.length_b   1.000
_cell.length_c   1.000
_cell.angle_alpha   90.00
_cell.angle_beta   90.00
_cell.angle_gamma   90.00
#
_symmetry.space_group_name_H-M   'P 1'
#
loop_
_entity.id
_entity.type
_entity.pdbx_description
1 polymer ?
#
loop_
_entity_poly.entity_id
_entity_poly.type
_entity_poly.pdbx_seq_one_letter_code
_entity_poly.pdbx_strand_id
1 'polypeptide(L)'
;LRKAILSLILLVSTLPALAQLNIAVYSDGEGYSLDQLPNLDYQEVKDRVANFDNGNTVYVRIRIDEDYATEDQLIFLSYALLDTVRYYQKVDGNLELLIEAGQAFEFAKRQYEASDFVFPIKNGVQEYYLEINSHKPVVLPFEIVQREELSATLSNYDFFFGIYVGIIMVMFLYNLVIYFLTRDRSYLFYILYLLALVLAQAALFGYTDRFLFANAPYFNKIFAVLSGALVGIASIFFINNFLRLQSKAPLFRKLLFGVVVLDTIGVILLLLGFESFSYKMVNMVALGGSIVAIIAAVKLAQSGYKPANFFLLAWSVFLISVVIFALKDFDIIPYNPFFRRSMLFGSSFEVVLLSVALADRINQLRREKEYSQAKALEMARENERIIKEQNVELEKRVEARTMELQEANEELQVTLDNLKETQTQLVDAEKMASLGQLTAGIAHEINNPINFITSNIKPLKLDLSEVYTIIDTFSELPDDAAPDQLRAAKDTLEEFDYDFLKEEIESLVSGISDGAVRTSEIVLGLRNFSRLDEDVVKKANLNEGLDSTLVLLRNKTKDQIEVVRDYDQNLMDIDCFPGKLNQAFMNILNNGVYAVGAKHFANGEKPTLTLRTRSVDHENVAVHLIDNGIGMDENTKKKLYDPFFTTKDVGEGTGLGMSIVFKIIDKHGGRIEVNSELGKGTEFILFLPIRQPNEFA
;
A
#
# COMPACT_ATOMS: atom_id res chain seq x y z
N LEU A 1 -31.54 15.94 -19.52
CA LEU A 1 -31.09 15.83 -18.13
C LEU A 1 -32.28 15.77 -17.16
N ARG A 2 -33.24 16.74 -17.23
CA ARG A 2 -34.44 16.79 -16.35
C ARG A 2 -35.34 15.55 -16.48
N LYS A 3 -35.55 15.01 -17.72
CA LYS A 3 -36.31 13.77 -17.96
C LYS A 3 -35.53 12.51 -17.46
N ALA A 4 -34.20 12.49 -17.60
CA ALA A 4 -33.37 11.40 -17.10
C ALA A 4 -33.33 11.38 -15.56
N ILE A 5 -33.29 12.55 -14.93
CA ILE A 5 -33.36 12.68 -13.46
C ILE A 5 -34.77 12.28 -12.96
N LEU A 6 -35.82 12.69 -13.63
CA LEU A 6 -37.20 12.26 -13.29
C LEU A 6 -37.42 10.76 -13.51
N SER A 7 -36.87 10.17 -14.59
CA SER A 7 -36.90 8.72 -14.80
C SER A 7 -36.08 7.96 -13.77
N LEU A 8 -34.95 8.50 -13.31
CA LEU A 8 -34.17 7.93 -12.24
C LEU A 8 -34.90 7.99 -10.88
N ILE A 9 -35.58 9.11 -10.61
CA ILE A 9 -36.42 9.28 -9.42
C ILE A 9 -37.65 8.36 -9.47
N LEU A 10 -38.26 8.19 -10.64
CA LEU A 10 -39.39 7.26 -10.85
C LEU A 10 -38.97 5.78 -10.77
N LEU A 11 -37.76 5.42 -11.20
CA LEU A 11 -37.22 4.06 -11.04
C LEU A 11 -36.93 3.71 -9.58
N VAL A 12 -36.66 4.72 -8.74
CA VAL A 12 -36.43 4.59 -7.31
C VAL A 12 -37.75 4.49 -6.50
N SER A 13 -38.88 4.92 -7.08
CA SER A 13 -40.18 4.96 -6.41
C SER A 13 -41.05 3.73 -6.57
N THR A 14 -40.63 2.71 -7.34
CA THR A 14 -41.39 1.46 -7.55
C THR A 14 -40.80 0.32 -6.67
N LEU A 15 -40.62 0.55 -5.42
CA LEU A 15 -40.55 -0.56 -4.46
C LEU A 15 -41.96 -0.86 -3.95
N PRO A 16 -42.40 -2.12 -4.02
CA PRO A 16 -43.69 -2.48 -3.44
C PRO A 16 -43.65 -2.17 -1.95
N ALA A 17 -44.67 -1.46 -1.49
CA ALA A 17 -44.87 -1.19 -0.06
C ALA A 17 -45.24 -2.52 0.62
N LEU A 18 -44.26 -3.24 1.09
CA LEU A 18 -44.40 -4.51 1.77
C LEU A 18 -44.52 -4.24 3.28
N ALA A 19 -45.75 -4.23 3.77
CA ALA A 19 -46.08 -4.27 5.20
C ALA A 19 -45.79 -5.69 5.78
N GLN A 20 -44.58 -6.16 5.64
CA GLN A 20 -44.19 -7.56 5.98
C GLN A 20 -43.47 -7.68 7.33
N LEU A 21 -42.88 -6.57 7.80
CA LEU A 21 -42.11 -6.49 9.05
C LEU A 21 -42.66 -5.36 9.91
N ASN A 22 -43.05 -5.72 11.14
CA ASN A 22 -43.29 -4.73 12.18
C ASN A 22 -42.09 -4.72 13.14
N ILE A 23 -41.35 -3.63 13.13
CA ILE A 23 -40.10 -3.47 13.89
C ILE A 23 -40.36 -2.49 15.03
N ALA A 24 -40.03 -2.91 16.21
CA ALA A 24 -40.09 -2.03 17.39
C ALA A 24 -38.79 -2.14 18.19
N VAL A 25 -38.34 -1.03 18.75
CA VAL A 25 -37.03 -0.91 19.35
C VAL A 25 -37.11 -0.34 20.75
N TYR A 26 -36.21 -0.80 21.61
CA TYR A 26 -36.02 -0.33 22.96
C TYR A 26 -34.55 -0.10 23.26
N SER A 27 -34.22 1.04 23.88
CA SER A 27 -32.84 1.35 24.28
C SER A 27 -32.87 2.38 25.42
N ASP A 28 -32.36 2.00 26.57
CA ASP A 28 -32.23 2.90 27.74
C ASP A 28 -30.84 2.88 28.37
N GLY A 29 -29.92 2.08 27.81
CA GLY A 29 -28.56 1.94 28.33
C GLY A 29 -28.40 0.86 29.39
N GLU A 30 -29.46 0.17 29.81
CA GLU A 30 -29.41 -0.91 30.77
C GLU A 30 -29.34 -2.29 30.06
N GLY A 31 -28.79 -3.29 30.74
CA GLY A 31 -28.79 -4.67 30.27
C GLY A 31 -29.97 -5.44 30.91
N TYR A 32 -30.78 -6.10 30.09
CA TYR A 32 -31.93 -6.88 30.52
C TYR A 32 -31.68 -8.37 30.36
N SER A 33 -32.28 -9.17 31.26
CA SER A 33 -32.27 -10.63 31.11
C SER A 33 -33.23 -11.07 29.99
N LEU A 34 -33.00 -12.25 29.42
CA LEU A 34 -33.82 -12.80 28.33
C LEU A 34 -35.32 -12.83 28.66
N ASP A 35 -35.67 -13.13 29.90
CA ASP A 35 -37.07 -13.20 30.35
C ASP A 35 -37.76 -11.83 30.37
N GLN A 36 -37.00 -10.76 30.44
CA GLN A 36 -37.51 -9.38 30.45
C GLN A 36 -37.72 -8.83 29.03
N LEU A 37 -36.99 -9.30 28.03
CA LEU A 37 -37.04 -8.78 26.67
C LEU A 37 -38.47 -8.73 26.08
N PRO A 38 -39.33 -9.75 26.22
CA PRO A 38 -40.69 -9.66 25.67
C PRO A 38 -41.57 -8.59 26.29
N ASN A 39 -41.23 -8.12 27.50
CA ASN A 39 -42.03 -7.21 28.28
C ASN A 39 -41.54 -5.76 28.26
N LEU A 40 -40.48 -5.44 27.51
CA LEU A 40 -39.99 -4.08 27.36
C LEU A 40 -40.99 -3.21 26.57
N ASP A 41 -41.01 -1.92 26.88
CA ASP A 41 -41.87 -0.94 26.20
C ASP A 41 -41.26 -0.51 24.83
N TYR A 42 -41.40 -1.40 23.86
CA TYR A 42 -40.85 -1.18 22.52
C TYR A 42 -41.59 -0.07 21.77
N GLN A 43 -40.83 0.85 21.21
CA GLN A 43 -41.33 1.90 20.31
C GLN A 43 -41.32 1.43 18.87
N GLU A 44 -42.44 1.52 18.18
CA GLU A 44 -42.54 1.15 16.75
C GLU A 44 -41.73 2.10 15.87
N VAL A 45 -40.99 1.54 14.94
CA VAL A 45 -40.16 2.28 13.98
C VAL A 45 -40.91 2.35 12.63
N LYS A 46 -41.25 3.60 12.21
CA LYS A 46 -42.09 3.83 11.02
C LYS A 46 -41.44 3.41 9.71
N ASP A 47 -40.11 3.62 9.53
CA ASP A 47 -39.41 3.46 8.25
C ASP A 47 -38.38 2.31 8.27
N ARG A 48 -38.50 1.38 9.21
CA ARG A 48 -37.59 0.21 9.37
C ARG A 48 -36.11 0.58 9.54
N VAL A 49 -35.83 1.83 9.79
CA VAL A 49 -34.50 2.35 10.14
C VAL A 49 -34.58 3.01 11.49
N ALA A 50 -33.77 2.56 12.41
CA ALA A 50 -33.64 3.17 13.72
C ALA A 50 -32.17 3.53 13.95
N ASN A 51 -31.91 4.74 14.43
CA ASN A 51 -30.57 5.22 14.73
C ASN A 51 -30.45 5.47 16.24
N PHE A 52 -29.45 4.86 16.86
CA PHE A 52 -29.22 4.93 18.29
C PHE A 52 -27.81 5.40 18.61
N ASP A 53 -27.69 6.07 19.74
CA ASP A 53 -26.39 6.55 20.24
C ASP A 53 -25.49 5.37 20.64
N ASN A 54 -24.18 5.58 20.49
CA ASN A 54 -23.14 4.58 20.72
C ASN A 54 -23.07 4.20 22.21
N GLY A 55 -22.91 2.90 22.46
CA GLY A 55 -22.59 2.36 23.78
C GLY A 55 -23.76 1.82 24.56
N ASN A 56 -24.98 1.97 24.06
CA ASN A 56 -26.18 1.38 24.66
C ASN A 56 -26.48 0.04 23.99
N THR A 57 -26.98 -0.92 24.77
CA THR A 57 -27.57 -2.12 24.21
C THR A 57 -28.93 -1.77 23.61
N VAL A 58 -29.13 -2.16 22.37
CA VAL A 58 -30.37 -1.93 21.63
C VAL A 58 -31.09 -3.27 21.52
N TYR A 59 -32.34 -3.29 21.96
CA TYR A 59 -33.22 -4.45 21.83
C TYR A 59 -34.22 -4.20 20.71
N VAL A 60 -34.30 -5.12 19.77
CA VAL A 60 -35.19 -5.04 18.61
C VAL A 60 -36.19 -6.18 18.69
N ARG A 61 -37.47 -5.87 18.63
CA ARG A 61 -38.53 -6.85 18.44
C ARG A 61 -38.98 -6.81 16.99
N ILE A 62 -38.92 -7.92 16.30
CA ILE A 62 -39.38 -8.09 14.94
C ILE A 62 -40.59 -9.00 14.94
N ARG A 63 -41.71 -8.50 14.44
CA ARG A 63 -42.92 -9.29 14.19
C ARG A 63 -43.09 -9.44 12.67
N ILE A 64 -43.32 -10.67 12.27
CA ILE A 64 -43.50 -11.06 10.88
C ILE A 64 -44.95 -11.49 10.70
N ASP A 65 -45.59 -11.02 9.66
CA ASP A 65 -46.94 -11.46 9.32
C ASP A 65 -46.95 -12.97 9.00
N GLU A 66 -48.03 -13.66 9.34
CA GLU A 66 -48.14 -15.12 9.26
C GLU A 66 -47.82 -15.66 7.86
N ASP A 67 -48.24 -14.94 6.82
CA ASP A 67 -48.01 -15.27 5.42
C ASP A 67 -46.50 -15.29 5.02
N TYR A 68 -45.65 -14.63 5.80
CA TYR A 68 -44.22 -14.50 5.57
C TYR A 68 -43.35 -15.25 6.60
N ALA A 69 -43.97 -15.91 7.59
CA ALA A 69 -43.27 -16.68 8.63
C ALA A 69 -42.91 -18.09 8.12
N THR A 70 -42.09 -18.14 7.06
CA THR A 70 -41.67 -19.37 6.39
C THR A 70 -40.14 -19.48 6.29
N GLU A 71 -39.62 -20.71 6.25
CA GLU A 71 -38.18 -20.96 6.11
C GLU A 71 -37.59 -20.54 4.75
N ASP A 72 -38.44 -20.27 3.76
CA ASP A 72 -38.03 -19.74 2.45
C ASP A 72 -37.69 -18.25 2.49
N GLN A 73 -37.98 -17.60 3.61
CA GLN A 73 -37.68 -16.20 3.82
C GLN A 73 -36.59 -16.00 4.85
N LEU A 74 -35.85 -14.89 4.68
CA LEU A 74 -34.73 -14.49 5.52
C LEU A 74 -34.88 -13.02 5.90
N ILE A 75 -34.51 -12.68 7.12
CA ILE A 75 -34.35 -11.29 7.53
C ILE A 75 -32.94 -10.85 7.14
N PHE A 76 -32.85 -9.85 6.31
CA PHE A 76 -31.61 -9.25 5.87
C PHE A 76 -31.43 -7.88 6.54
N LEU A 77 -30.34 -7.73 7.30
CA LEU A 77 -29.93 -6.50 7.94
C LEU A 77 -28.71 -5.95 7.20
N SER A 78 -28.94 -4.96 6.32
CA SER A 78 -27.90 -4.45 5.43
C SER A 78 -27.00 -3.41 6.09
N TYR A 79 -26.38 -3.77 7.24
CA TYR A 79 -25.45 -2.95 7.99
C TYR A 79 -24.34 -3.80 8.65
N ALA A 80 -23.11 -3.65 8.20
CA ALA A 80 -21.99 -4.54 8.55
C ALA A 80 -21.25 -4.18 9.85
N LEU A 81 -21.45 -2.95 10.40
CA LEU A 81 -20.60 -2.38 11.45
C LEU A 81 -21.06 -2.68 12.89
N LEU A 82 -21.84 -3.71 13.12
CA LEU A 82 -22.31 -4.09 14.46
C LEU A 82 -21.25 -4.95 15.17
N ASP A 83 -20.95 -4.59 16.42
CA ASP A 83 -19.94 -5.31 17.20
C ASP A 83 -20.47 -6.67 17.68
N THR A 84 -21.68 -6.70 18.26
CA THR A 84 -22.34 -7.91 18.73
C THR A 84 -23.81 -7.90 18.33
N VAL A 85 -24.27 -8.99 17.76
CA VAL A 85 -25.67 -9.22 17.41
C VAL A 85 -26.04 -10.61 17.86
N ARG A 86 -27.01 -10.70 18.77
CA ARG A 86 -27.61 -11.96 19.19
C ARG A 86 -29.04 -12.00 18.69
N TYR A 87 -29.38 -13.05 17.97
CA TYR A 87 -30.68 -13.26 17.36
C TYR A 87 -31.43 -14.40 18.04
N TYR A 88 -32.57 -14.09 18.57
CA TYR A 88 -33.42 -15.00 19.32
C TYR A 88 -34.74 -15.21 18.61
N GLN A 89 -35.25 -16.43 18.68
CA GLN A 89 -36.64 -16.77 18.34
C GLN A 89 -37.46 -16.95 19.59
N LYS A 90 -38.77 -16.64 19.49
CA LYS A 90 -39.70 -16.90 20.58
C LYS A 90 -40.52 -18.15 20.25
N VAL A 91 -40.30 -19.20 21.04
CA VAL A 91 -41.02 -20.48 20.94
C VAL A 91 -41.62 -20.82 22.29
N ASP A 92 -42.91 -21.08 22.31
CA ASP A 92 -43.66 -21.44 23.54
C ASP A 92 -43.46 -20.45 24.71
N GLY A 93 -43.28 -19.20 24.41
CA GLY A 93 -43.07 -18.12 25.38
C GLY A 93 -41.61 -17.91 25.83
N ASN A 94 -40.69 -18.80 25.49
CA ASN A 94 -39.29 -18.72 25.82
C ASN A 94 -38.46 -18.17 24.63
N LEU A 95 -37.36 -17.47 24.94
CA LEU A 95 -36.41 -17.00 23.93
C LEU A 95 -35.26 -18.01 23.77
N GLU A 96 -35.06 -18.49 22.57
CA GLU A 96 -33.94 -19.33 22.17
C GLU A 96 -32.96 -18.56 21.33
N LEU A 97 -31.67 -18.63 21.68
CA LEU A 97 -30.60 -18.05 20.87
C LEU A 97 -30.40 -18.89 19.60
N LEU A 98 -30.58 -18.26 18.45
CA LEU A 98 -30.34 -18.88 17.15
C LEU A 98 -28.94 -18.56 16.61
N ILE A 99 -28.56 -17.28 16.66
CA ILE A 99 -27.31 -16.81 16.07
C ILE A 99 -26.65 -15.80 17.00
N GLU A 100 -25.35 -15.94 17.17
CA GLU A 100 -24.48 -14.93 17.75
C GLU A 100 -23.45 -14.54 16.70
N ALA A 101 -23.45 -13.26 16.30
CA ALA A 101 -22.60 -12.75 15.23
C ALA A 101 -22.18 -11.31 15.55
N GLY A 102 -21.33 -10.73 14.70
CA GLY A 102 -20.85 -9.35 14.83
C GLY A 102 -19.34 -9.27 14.61
N GLN A 103 -18.80 -8.07 14.63
CA GLN A 103 -17.36 -7.84 14.46
C GLN A 103 -16.52 -8.36 15.65
N ALA A 104 -17.14 -8.57 16.80
CA ALA A 104 -16.48 -9.15 17.98
C ALA A 104 -16.29 -10.68 17.87
N PHE A 105 -16.81 -11.31 16.83
CA PHE A 105 -16.71 -12.75 16.62
C PHE A 105 -15.96 -13.07 15.32
N GLU A 106 -15.45 -14.30 15.23
CA GLU A 106 -14.87 -14.81 13.99
C GLU A 106 -15.94 -14.87 12.88
N PHE A 107 -15.55 -14.51 11.66
CA PHE A 107 -16.47 -14.50 10.53
C PHE A 107 -17.10 -15.87 10.26
N ALA A 108 -16.36 -16.95 10.51
CA ALA A 108 -16.83 -18.33 10.35
C ALA A 108 -18.05 -18.69 11.24
N LYS A 109 -18.34 -17.91 12.29
CA LYS A 109 -19.56 -18.08 13.10
C LYS A 109 -20.83 -17.61 12.39
N ARG A 110 -20.72 -16.84 11.31
CA ARG A 110 -21.88 -16.43 10.51
C ARG A 110 -22.44 -17.63 9.74
N GLN A 111 -23.72 -17.84 9.84
CA GLN A 111 -24.39 -18.93 9.11
C GLN A 111 -24.34 -18.73 7.58
N TYR A 112 -24.29 -17.49 7.13
CA TYR A 112 -24.20 -17.10 5.73
C TYR A 112 -22.90 -16.32 5.49
N GLU A 113 -22.18 -16.64 4.42
CA GLU A 113 -20.95 -15.96 4.03
C GLU A 113 -21.24 -14.57 3.42
N ALA A 114 -21.89 -13.72 4.20
CA ALA A 114 -22.28 -12.37 3.82
C ALA A 114 -21.57 -11.33 4.69
N SER A 115 -21.19 -10.20 4.10
CA SER A 115 -20.63 -9.06 4.86
C SER A 115 -21.67 -8.41 5.76
N ASP A 116 -22.93 -8.42 5.35
CA ASP A 116 -24.10 -8.01 6.12
C ASP A 116 -24.67 -9.18 6.94
N PHE A 117 -25.65 -8.94 7.81
CA PHE A 117 -26.25 -9.97 8.64
C PHE A 117 -27.48 -10.56 7.98
N VAL A 118 -27.57 -11.87 8.00
CA VAL A 118 -28.69 -12.65 7.46
C VAL A 118 -29.18 -13.59 8.55
N PHE A 119 -30.47 -13.50 8.86
CA PHE A 119 -31.08 -14.28 9.91
C PHE A 119 -32.19 -15.17 9.33
N PRO A 120 -32.21 -16.47 9.68
CA PRO A 120 -33.26 -17.39 9.21
C PRO A 120 -34.59 -17.09 9.90
N ILE A 121 -35.65 -17.24 9.15
CA ILE A 121 -37.01 -17.32 9.66
C ILE A 121 -37.39 -18.79 9.80
N LYS A 122 -38.05 -19.15 10.89
CA LYS A 122 -38.56 -20.52 11.12
C LYS A 122 -40.05 -20.56 10.84
N ASN A 123 -40.50 -21.69 10.30
CA ASN A 123 -41.91 -21.88 9.98
C ASN A 123 -42.79 -21.68 11.23
N GLY A 124 -43.78 -20.82 11.08
CA GLY A 124 -44.77 -20.55 12.15
C GLY A 124 -44.27 -19.67 13.30
N VAL A 125 -43.02 -19.23 13.31
CA VAL A 125 -42.50 -18.30 14.31
C VAL A 125 -42.68 -16.87 13.81
N GLN A 126 -43.53 -16.12 14.49
CA GLN A 126 -43.89 -14.73 14.11
C GLN A 126 -43.08 -13.66 14.87
N GLU A 127 -42.40 -14.04 15.97
CA GLU A 127 -41.77 -13.06 16.86
C GLU A 127 -40.31 -13.40 17.10
N TYR A 128 -39.43 -12.46 16.75
CA TYR A 128 -37.98 -12.55 16.91
C TYR A 128 -37.46 -11.35 17.70
N TYR A 129 -36.33 -11.55 18.36
CA TYR A 129 -35.67 -10.52 19.13
C TYR A 129 -34.20 -10.45 18.75
N LEU A 130 -33.67 -9.23 18.66
CA LEU A 130 -32.23 -9.01 18.56
C LEU A 130 -31.77 -8.18 19.75
N GLU A 131 -30.67 -8.61 20.31
CA GLU A 131 -29.85 -7.86 21.24
C GLU A 131 -28.62 -7.37 20.50
N ILE A 132 -28.47 -6.08 20.36
CA ILE A 132 -27.40 -5.43 19.61
C ILE A 132 -26.60 -4.57 20.56
N ASN A 133 -25.31 -4.81 20.66
CA ASN A 133 -24.38 -3.97 21.38
C ASN A 133 -23.30 -3.49 20.42
N SER A 134 -23.07 -2.19 20.33
CA SER A 134 -22.07 -1.61 19.44
C SER A 134 -21.53 -0.29 20.00
N HIS A 135 -20.23 -0.10 19.84
CA HIS A 135 -19.55 1.15 20.15
C HIS A 135 -19.68 2.20 19.04
N LYS A 136 -20.27 1.82 17.93
CA LYS A 136 -20.57 2.65 16.76
C LYS A 136 -22.07 2.96 16.71
N PRO A 137 -22.51 4.00 15.99
CA PRO A 137 -23.93 4.23 15.76
C PRO A 137 -24.61 2.99 15.19
N VAL A 138 -25.76 2.65 15.72
CA VAL A 138 -26.54 1.49 15.31
C VAL A 138 -27.60 1.94 14.30
N VAL A 139 -27.48 1.49 13.06
CA VAL A 139 -28.49 1.69 12.00
C VAL A 139 -29.03 0.32 11.61
N LEU A 140 -30.35 0.19 11.58
CA LEU A 140 -31.05 -1.09 11.46
C LEU A 140 -31.96 -1.13 10.22
N PRO A 141 -31.41 -1.19 9.01
CA PRO A 141 -32.21 -1.33 7.78
C PRO A 141 -32.56 -2.81 7.55
N PHE A 142 -33.75 -3.21 8.01
CA PHE A 142 -34.21 -4.57 7.84
C PHE A 142 -35.03 -4.73 6.55
N GLU A 143 -34.80 -5.82 5.85
CA GLU A 143 -35.55 -6.25 4.67
C GLU A 143 -35.85 -7.76 4.77
N ILE A 144 -36.98 -8.21 4.21
CA ILE A 144 -37.22 -9.66 3.97
C ILE A 144 -36.73 -9.96 2.57
N VAL A 145 -35.94 -11.02 2.46
CA VAL A 145 -35.40 -11.54 1.20
C VAL A 145 -35.74 -13.02 1.08
N GLN A 146 -36.19 -13.45 -0.09
CA GLN A 146 -36.39 -14.87 -0.37
C GLN A 146 -35.04 -15.59 -0.37
N ARG A 147 -34.98 -16.77 0.18
CA ARG A 147 -33.76 -17.60 0.24
C ARG A 147 -33.14 -17.83 -1.13
N GLU A 148 -33.99 -18.00 -2.15
CA GLU A 148 -33.56 -18.17 -3.55
C GLU A 148 -32.90 -16.87 -4.10
N GLU A 149 -33.37 -15.70 -3.69
CA GLU A 149 -32.88 -14.40 -4.14
C GLU A 149 -31.65 -13.92 -3.34
N LEU A 150 -31.36 -14.53 -2.20
CA LEU A 150 -30.23 -14.12 -1.35
C LEU A 150 -28.92 -14.12 -2.14
N SER A 151 -28.64 -15.20 -2.87
CA SER A 151 -27.41 -15.32 -3.67
C SER A 151 -27.30 -14.22 -4.72
N ALA A 152 -28.40 -13.88 -5.39
CA ALA A 152 -28.43 -12.79 -6.37
C ALA A 152 -28.22 -11.42 -5.69
N THR A 153 -28.83 -11.21 -4.52
CA THR A 153 -28.68 -9.99 -3.72
C THR A 153 -27.24 -9.81 -3.28
N LEU A 154 -26.63 -10.83 -2.70
CA LEU A 154 -25.23 -10.79 -2.24
C LEU A 154 -24.27 -10.63 -3.42
N SER A 155 -24.50 -11.35 -4.52
CA SER A 155 -23.69 -11.20 -5.75
C SER A 155 -23.77 -9.79 -6.32
N ASN A 156 -24.92 -9.14 -6.22
CA ASN A 156 -25.09 -7.76 -6.67
C ASN A 156 -24.27 -6.79 -5.78
N TYR A 157 -24.23 -7.01 -4.46
CA TYR A 157 -23.37 -6.21 -3.58
C TYR A 157 -21.88 -6.44 -3.89
N ASP A 158 -21.46 -7.69 -4.00
CA ASP A 158 -20.09 -8.06 -4.33
C ASP A 158 -19.67 -7.51 -5.71
N PHE A 159 -20.57 -7.52 -6.69
CA PHE A 159 -20.35 -6.97 -8.04
C PHE A 159 -20.05 -5.47 -8.00
N PHE A 160 -20.89 -4.67 -7.33
CA PHE A 160 -20.66 -3.23 -7.25
C PHE A 160 -19.41 -2.89 -6.45
N PHE A 161 -19.14 -3.60 -5.37
CA PHE A 161 -17.92 -3.43 -4.61
C PHE A 161 -16.69 -3.87 -5.41
N GLY A 162 -16.80 -4.95 -6.17
CA GLY A 162 -15.75 -5.43 -7.09
C GLY A 162 -15.42 -4.41 -8.19
N ILE A 163 -16.43 -3.77 -8.78
CA ILE A 163 -16.25 -2.65 -9.73
C ILE A 163 -15.50 -1.50 -9.04
N TYR A 164 -15.93 -1.13 -7.84
CA TYR A 164 -15.27 -0.07 -7.07
C TYR A 164 -13.78 -0.38 -6.83
N VAL A 165 -13.48 -1.57 -6.31
CA VAL A 165 -12.10 -2.02 -6.09
C VAL A 165 -11.32 -2.05 -7.40
N GLY A 166 -11.94 -2.51 -8.49
CA GLY A 166 -11.35 -2.49 -9.83
C GLY A 166 -10.96 -1.09 -10.29
N ILE A 167 -11.85 -0.11 -10.12
CA ILE A 167 -11.56 1.29 -10.43
C ILE A 167 -10.38 1.80 -9.61
N ILE A 168 -10.41 1.58 -8.28
CA ILE A 168 -9.32 2.01 -7.39
C ILE A 168 -8.01 1.32 -7.76
N MET A 169 -8.03 0.02 -8.06
CA MET A 169 -6.84 -0.74 -8.44
C MET A 169 -6.23 -0.22 -9.75
N VAL A 170 -7.05 0.06 -10.76
CA VAL A 170 -6.57 0.65 -12.02
C VAL A 170 -5.93 2.01 -11.75
N MET A 171 -6.59 2.86 -10.95
CA MET A 171 -6.05 4.18 -10.61
C MET A 171 -4.78 4.07 -9.74
N PHE A 172 -4.74 3.11 -8.83
CA PHE A 172 -3.55 2.82 -8.03
C PHE A 172 -2.37 2.43 -8.93
N LEU A 173 -2.56 1.45 -9.81
CA LEU A 173 -1.50 0.99 -10.72
C LEU A 173 -1.06 2.10 -11.68
N TYR A 174 -2.01 2.83 -12.24
CA TYR A 174 -1.74 3.97 -13.11
C TYR A 174 -0.87 5.01 -12.39
N ASN A 175 -1.26 5.44 -11.20
CA ASN A 175 -0.51 6.44 -10.45
C ASN A 175 0.83 5.89 -9.91
N LEU A 176 0.90 4.58 -9.64
CA LEU A 176 2.14 3.91 -9.23
C LEU A 176 3.17 3.94 -10.35
N VAL A 177 2.77 3.61 -11.58
CA VAL A 177 3.64 3.71 -12.76
C VAL A 177 4.12 5.15 -12.95
N ILE A 178 3.22 6.11 -12.85
CA ILE A 178 3.58 7.52 -12.99
C ILE A 178 4.53 7.97 -11.86
N TYR A 179 4.30 7.53 -10.64
CA TYR A 179 5.23 7.79 -9.53
C TYR A 179 6.65 7.29 -9.85
N PHE A 180 6.80 6.09 -10.36
CA PHE A 180 8.12 5.57 -10.74
C PHE A 180 8.77 6.35 -11.89
N LEU A 181 7.96 6.86 -12.82
CA LEU A 181 8.44 7.67 -13.94
C LEU A 181 8.82 9.09 -13.52
N THR A 182 8.03 9.71 -12.64
CA THR A 182 8.16 11.15 -12.33
C THR A 182 8.84 11.41 -10.98
N ARG A 183 8.77 10.47 -10.04
CA ARG A 183 9.23 10.60 -8.66
C ARG A 183 8.60 11.78 -7.89
N ASP A 184 7.46 12.28 -8.35
CA ASP A 184 6.74 13.35 -7.64
C ASP A 184 6.02 12.74 -6.42
N ARG A 185 6.35 13.25 -5.23
CA ARG A 185 5.77 12.84 -3.95
C ARG A 185 4.24 12.95 -3.90
N SER A 186 3.63 13.78 -4.75
CA SER A 186 2.17 13.89 -4.80
C SER A 186 1.52 12.58 -5.24
N TYR A 187 2.15 11.85 -6.18
CA TYR A 187 1.67 10.53 -6.59
C TYR A 187 1.83 9.50 -5.48
N LEU A 188 2.94 9.53 -4.74
CA LEU A 188 3.14 8.63 -3.61
C LEU A 188 2.05 8.81 -2.55
N PHE A 189 1.79 10.06 -2.15
CA PHE A 189 0.75 10.33 -1.15
C PHE A 189 -0.65 10.05 -1.70
N TYR A 190 -0.86 10.22 -2.99
CA TYR A 190 -2.12 9.82 -3.62
C TYR A 190 -2.32 8.31 -3.63
N ILE A 191 -1.29 7.55 -3.94
CA ILE A 191 -1.30 6.07 -3.87
C ILE A 191 -1.62 5.59 -2.44
N LEU A 192 -1.00 6.20 -1.43
CA LEU A 192 -1.29 5.89 -0.02
C LEU A 192 -2.72 6.25 0.36
N TYR A 193 -3.23 7.38 -0.15
CA TYR A 193 -4.63 7.76 0.02
C TYR A 193 -5.59 6.75 -0.63
N LEU A 194 -5.33 6.32 -1.87
CA LEU A 194 -6.14 5.31 -2.56
C LEU A 194 -6.17 3.98 -1.78
N LEU A 195 -5.03 3.56 -1.26
CA LEU A 195 -4.93 2.35 -0.45
C LEU A 195 -5.72 2.48 0.85
N ALA A 196 -5.58 3.60 1.55
CA ALA A 196 -6.33 3.87 2.77
C ALA A 196 -7.85 3.95 2.48
N LEU A 197 -8.23 4.59 1.38
CA LEU A 197 -9.62 4.76 0.96
C LEU A 197 -10.30 3.42 0.68
N VAL A 198 -9.66 2.54 -0.10
CA VAL A 198 -10.24 1.21 -0.38
C VAL A 198 -10.36 0.36 0.87
N LEU A 199 -9.40 0.45 1.78
CA LEU A 199 -9.44 -0.26 3.06
C LEU A 199 -10.56 0.27 3.97
N ALA A 200 -10.75 1.58 4.02
CA ALA A 200 -11.83 2.18 4.79
C ALA A 200 -13.21 1.83 4.22
N GLN A 201 -13.37 1.85 2.90
CA GLN A 201 -14.61 1.41 2.25
C GLN A 201 -14.83 -0.10 2.47
N ALA A 202 -13.78 -0.92 2.39
CA ALA A 202 -13.87 -2.35 2.68
C ALA A 202 -14.33 -2.58 4.14
N ALA A 203 -13.82 -1.80 5.09
CA ALA A 203 -14.25 -1.86 6.49
C ALA A 203 -15.71 -1.44 6.66
N LEU A 204 -16.11 -0.33 6.02
CA LEU A 204 -17.47 0.20 6.10
C LEU A 204 -18.53 -0.79 5.56
N PHE A 205 -18.19 -1.55 4.52
CA PHE A 205 -19.07 -2.53 3.90
C PHE A 205 -18.85 -3.98 4.40
N GLY A 206 -18.01 -4.19 5.43
CA GLY A 206 -17.78 -5.50 6.05
C GLY A 206 -16.89 -6.45 5.27
N TYR A 207 -16.24 -6.00 4.20
CA TYR A 207 -15.33 -6.86 3.42
C TYR A 207 -14.02 -7.15 4.15
N THR A 208 -13.61 -6.29 5.08
CA THR A 208 -12.44 -6.57 5.92
C THR A 208 -12.68 -7.75 6.85
N ASP A 209 -13.89 -7.88 7.40
CA ASP A 209 -14.29 -9.00 8.24
C ASP A 209 -14.22 -10.32 7.46
N ARG A 210 -14.66 -10.26 6.21
CA ARG A 210 -14.74 -11.44 5.34
C ARG A 210 -13.37 -11.87 4.80
N PHE A 211 -12.51 -10.94 4.38
CA PHE A 211 -11.31 -11.27 3.61
C PHE A 211 -9.98 -10.99 4.30
N LEU A 212 -9.91 -10.01 5.20
CA LEU A 212 -8.64 -9.60 5.82
C LEU A 212 -8.50 -10.11 7.26
N PHE A 213 -9.56 -10.03 8.05
CA PHE A 213 -9.53 -10.28 9.48
C PHE A 213 -10.57 -11.33 9.90
N ALA A 214 -10.88 -12.30 9.05
CA ALA A 214 -11.90 -13.31 9.31
C ALA A 214 -11.70 -14.04 10.65
N ASN A 215 -10.45 -14.23 11.06
CA ASN A 215 -10.06 -14.90 12.30
C ASN A 215 -9.41 -13.93 13.32
N ALA A 216 -9.62 -12.64 13.18
CA ALA A 216 -9.02 -11.63 14.04
C ALA A 216 -10.05 -10.57 14.51
N PRO A 217 -11.03 -10.96 15.35
CA PRO A 217 -12.15 -10.11 15.76
C PRO A 217 -11.72 -8.78 16.39
N TYR A 218 -10.65 -8.78 17.18
CA TYR A 218 -10.12 -7.56 17.77
C TYR A 218 -9.74 -6.51 16.71
N PHE A 219 -9.08 -6.96 15.62
CA PHE A 219 -8.73 -6.03 14.53
C PHE A 219 -9.96 -5.56 13.77
N ASN A 220 -10.96 -6.41 13.53
CA ASN A 220 -12.20 -6.00 12.88
C ASN A 220 -12.89 -4.87 13.63
N LYS A 221 -13.02 -5.02 14.94
CA LYS A 221 -13.68 -4.05 15.81
C LYS A 221 -13.06 -2.64 15.72
N ILE A 222 -11.73 -2.56 15.72
CA ILE A 222 -10.99 -1.29 15.70
C ILE A 222 -10.70 -0.77 14.29
N PHE A 223 -10.70 -1.66 13.27
CA PHE A 223 -10.16 -1.34 11.95
C PHE A 223 -10.99 -0.29 11.19
N ALA A 224 -12.29 -0.24 11.42
CA ALA A 224 -13.14 0.78 10.79
C ALA A 224 -12.70 2.21 11.20
N VAL A 225 -12.40 2.42 12.49
CA VAL A 225 -11.91 3.71 13.00
C VAL A 225 -10.48 3.97 12.54
N LEU A 226 -9.62 2.94 12.63
CA LEU A 226 -8.22 3.04 12.21
C LEU A 226 -8.11 3.39 10.73
N SER A 227 -8.86 2.72 9.86
CA SER A 227 -8.86 2.98 8.42
C SER A 227 -9.39 4.36 8.08
N GLY A 228 -10.42 4.84 8.81
CA GLY A 228 -10.93 6.21 8.69
C GLY A 228 -9.86 7.26 9.02
N ALA A 229 -9.15 7.09 10.13
CA ALA A 229 -8.04 7.96 10.50
C ALA A 229 -6.90 7.92 9.47
N LEU A 230 -6.58 6.72 8.94
CA LEU A 230 -5.57 6.58 7.86
C LEU A 230 -5.96 7.34 6.59
N VAL A 231 -7.24 7.32 6.20
CA VAL A 231 -7.75 8.14 5.08
C VAL A 231 -7.54 9.63 5.38
N GLY A 232 -7.91 10.09 6.58
CA GLY A 232 -7.73 11.47 7.01
C GLY A 232 -6.27 11.90 6.92
N ILE A 233 -5.37 11.14 7.52
CA ILE A 233 -3.93 11.40 7.51
C ILE A 233 -3.36 11.40 6.07
N ALA A 234 -3.66 10.35 5.30
CA ALA A 234 -3.16 10.22 3.92
C ALA A 234 -3.67 11.35 3.02
N SER A 235 -4.95 11.73 3.16
CA SER A 235 -5.54 12.84 2.41
C SER A 235 -4.84 14.17 2.70
N ILE A 236 -4.51 14.44 3.96
CA ILE A 236 -3.82 15.68 4.35
C ILE A 236 -2.41 15.74 3.76
N PHE A 237 -1.66 14.65 3.79
CA PHE A 237 -0.35 14.58 3.12
C PHE A 237 -0.48 14.78 1.61
N PHE A 238 -1.49 14.19 0.99
CA PHE A 238 -1.79 14.40 -0.43
C PHE A 238 -2.14 15.86 -0.70
N ILE A 239 -3.11 16.45 0.02
CA ILE A 239 -3.56 17.84 -0.13
C ILE A 239 -2.39 18.82 0.02
N ASN A 240 -1.57 18.62 1.07
CA ASN A 240 -0.41 19.47 1.32
C ASN A 240 0.55 19.51 0.12
N ASN A 241 0.81 18.36 -0.49
CA ASN A 241 1.71 18.27 -1.63
C ASN A 241 1.05 18.68 -2.94
N PHE A 242 -0.21 18.29 -3.17
CA PHE A 242 -0.95 18.59 -4.38
C PHE A 242 -1.22 20.10 -4.52
N LEU A 243 -1.70 20.74 -3.46
CA LEU A 243 -1.98 22.17 -3.43
C LEU A 243 -0.75 23.05 -3.11
N ARG A 244 0.43 22.43 -2.87
CA ARG A 244 1.67 23.12 -2.47
C ARG A 244 1.44 24.07 -1.28
N LEU A 245 0.73 23.60 -0.24
CA LEU A 245 0.35 24.43 0.89
C LEU A 245 1.55 25.05 1.61
N GLN A 246 2.68 24.35 1.62
CA GLN A 246 3.92 24.84 2.26
C GLN A 246 4.33 26.22 1.71
N SER A 247 4.22 26.42 0.39
CA SER A 247 4.65 27.66 -0.26
C SER A 247 3.50 28.66 -0.50
N LYS A 248 2.27 28.16 -0.73
CA LYS A 248 1.15 28.99 -1.16
C LYS A 248 0.17 29.35 -0.05
N ALA A 249 0.06 28.50 1.00
CA ALA A 249 -0.91 28.70 2.09
C ALA A 249 -0.42 28.08 3.42
N PRO A 250 0.70 28.59 4.01
CA PRO A 250 1.36 27.96 5.17
C PRO A 250 0.48 27.88 6.42
N LEU A 251 -0.48 28.81 6.60
CA LEU A 251 -1.43 28.78 7.70
C LEU A 251 -2.32 27.52 7.61
N PHE A 252 -2.90 27.25 6.44
CA PHE A 252 -3.76 26.10 6.24
C PHE A 252 -2.98 24.79 6.36
N ARG A 253 -1.70 24.78 5.96
CA ARG A 253 -0.82 23.66 6.23
C ARG A 253 -0.75 23.35 7.74
N LYS A 254 -0.48 24.38 8.58
CA LYS A 254 -0.40 24.20 10.04
C LYS A 254 -1.73 23.66 10.62
N LEU A 255 -2.85 24.23 10.17
CA LEU A 255 -4.18 23.77 10.60
C LEU A 255 -4.44 22.30 10.24
N LEU A 256 -4.13 21.90 8.99
CA LEU A 256 -4.29 20.51 8.54
C LEU A 256 -3.33 19.54 9.26
N PHE A 257 -2.11 19.95 9.56
CA PHE A 257 -1.22 19.14 10.39
C PHE A 257 -1.72 19.02 11.83
N GLY A 258 -2.41 20.03 12.35
CA GLY A 258 -3.16 19.92 13.62
C GLY A 258 -4.24 18.83 13.57
N VAL A 259 -4.94 18.70 12.44
CA VAL A 259 -5.90 17.60 12.19
C VAL A 259 -5.20 16.24 12.22
N VAL A 260 -4.02 16.11 11.59
CA VAL A 260 -3.23 14.85 11.66
C VAL A 260 -2.87 14.48 13.11
N VAL A 261 -2.50 15.47 13.93
CA VAL A 261 -2.21 15.23 15.36
C VAL A 261 -3.46 14.73 16.08
N LEU A 262 -4.62 15.37 15.84
CA LEU A 262 -5.88 14.96 16.44
C LEU A 262 -6.30 13.55 15.99
N ASP A 263 -6.18 13.20 14.70
CA ASP A 263 -6.43 11.85 14.21
C ASP A 263 -5.51 10.83 14.88
N THR A 264 -4.22 11.18 15.04
CA THR A 264 -3.26 10.31 15.73
C THR A 264 -3.63 10.10 17.20
N ILE A 265 -4.08 11.15 17.89
CA ILE A 265 -4.60 11.05 19.26
C ILE A 265 -5.84 10.15 19.29
N GLY A 266 -6.75 10.30 18.31
CA GLY A 266 -7.91 9.42 18.16
C GLY A 266 -7.53 7.94 18.05
N VAL A 267 -6.52 7.63 17.24
CA VAL A 267 -5.98 6.27 17.12
C VAL A 267 -5.36 5.77 18.43
N ILE A 268 -4.63 6.62 19.15
CA ILE A 268 -4.04 6.23 20.44
C ILE A 268 -5.17 5.94 21.46
N LEU A 269 -6.20 6.76 21.52
CA LEU A 269 -7.35 6.53 22.39
C LEU A 269 -8.11 5.24 22.03
N LEU A 270 -8.22 4.93 20.74
CA LEU A 270 -8.77 3.65 20.28
C LEU A 270 -7.99 2.46 20.84
N LEU A 271 -6.67 2.50 20.74
CA LEU A 271 -5.80 1.44 21.23
C LEU A 271 -5.79 1.33 22.77
N LEU A 272 -6.11 2.41 23.47
CA LEU A 272 -6.29 2.43 24.92
C LEU A 272 -7.70 1.96 25.37
N GLY A 273 -8.58 1.59 24.42
CA GLY A 273 -9.92 1.05 24.73
C GLY A 273 -11.05 2.10 24.79
N PHE A 274 -10.79 3.37 24.49
CA PHE A 274 -11.81 4.42 24.41
C PHE A 274 -12.51 4.44 23.03
N GLU A 275 -13.10 3.32 22.61
CA GLU A 275 -13.56 3.08 21.25
C GLU A 275 -14.64 4.07 20.79
N SER A 276 -15.70 4.25 21.59
CA SER A 276 -16.82 5.15 21.27
C SER A 276 -16.37 6.61 21.15
N PHE A 277 -15.52 7.05 22.08
CA PHE A 277 -14.98 8.41 22.04
C PHE A 277 -14.06 8.61 20.83
N SER A 278 -13.20 7.63 20.55
CA SER A 278 -12.32 7.65 19.38
C SER A 278 -13.10 7.73 18.08
N TYR A 279 -14.18 6.94 17.93
CA TYR A 279 -15.04 6.98 16.76
C TYR A 279 -15.62 8.38 16.54
N LYS A 280 -16.23 8.98 17.58
CA LYS A 280 -16.81 10.34 17.51
C LYS A 280 -15.73 11.37 17.18
N MET A 281 -14.56 11.27 17.81
CA MET A 281 -13.44 12.18 17.61
C MET A 281 -12.91 12.14 16.17
N VAL A 282 -12.60 10.96 15.64
CA VAL A 282 -12.08 10.80 14.27
C VAL A 282 -13.06 11.36 13.24
N ASN A 283 -14.36 11.09 13.39
CA ASN A 283 -15.38 11.62 12.47
C ASN A 283 -15.50 13.16 12.55
N MET A 284 -15.47 13.75 13.75
CA MET A 284 -15.50 15.20 13.91
C MET A 284 -14.23 15.86 13.34
N VAL A 285 -13.08 15.24 13.56
CA VAL A 285 -11.79 15.71 13.05
C VAL A 285 -11.76 15.62 11.51
N ALA A 286 -12.29 14.55 10.94
CA ALA A 286 -12.41 14.39 9.49
C ALA A 286 -13.33 15.47 8.88
N LEU A 287 -14.46 15.78 9.51
CA LEU A 287 -15.36 16.85 9.07
C LEU A 287 -14.65 18.22 9.14
N GLY A 288 -14.04 18.54 10.28
CA GLY A 288 -13.29 19.79 10.46
C GLY A 288 -12.13 19.94 9.48
N GLY A 289 -11.38 18.86 9.28
CA GLY A 289 -10.28 18.81 8.30
C GLY A 289 -10.76 19.03 6.86
N SER A 290 -11.91 18.46 6.50
CA SER A 290 -12.52 18.64 5.18
C SER A 290 -12.94 20.09 4.96
N ILE A 291 -13.52 20.75 5.95
CA ILE A 291 -13.88 22.17 5.88
C ILE A 291 -12.63 23.04 5.68
N VAL A 292 -11.58 22.80 6.47
CA VAL A 292 -10.31 23.54 6.35
C VAL A 292 -9.68 23.32 4.97
N ALA A 293 -9.71 22.10 4.43
CA ALA A 293 -9.19 21.79 3.11
C ALA A 293 -9.94 22.50 1.99
N ILE A 294 -11.28 22.55 2.08
CA ILE A 294 -12.11 23.30 1.10
C ILE A 294 -11.81 24.78 1.15
N ILE A 295 -11.78 25.39 2.34
CA ILE A 295 -11.50 26.81 2.51
C ILE A 295 -10.10 27.13 1.92
N ALA A 296 -9.11 26.29 2.20
CA ALA A 296 -7.78 26.42 1.62
C ALA A 296 -7.80 26.35 0.09
N ALA A 297 -8.53 25.39 -0.46
CA ALA A 297 -8.64 25.20 -1.90
C ALA A 297 -9.39 26.35 -2.58
N VAL A 298 -10.50 26.86 -1.98
CA VAL A 298 -11.24 28.04 -2.47
C VAL A 298 -10.32 29.27 -2.51
N LYS A 299 -9.58 29.51 -1.43
CA LYS A 299 -8.64 30.65 -1.37
C LYS A 299 -7.55 30.55 -2.45
N LEU A 300 -7.02 29.33 -2.68
CA LEU A 300 -6.02 29.11 -3.72
C LEU A 300 -6.62 29.23 -5.14
N ALA A 301 -7.86 28.76 -5.34
CA ALA A 301 -8.58 28.90 -6.60
C ALA A 301 -8.82 30.38 -6.94
N GLN A 302 -9.23 31.19 -5.96
CA GLN A 302 -9.39 32.64 -6.10
C GLN A 302 -8.07 33.35 -6.43
N SER A 303 -6.93 32.83 -5.99
CA SER A 303 -5.61 33.32 -6.37
C SER A 303 -5.15 32.88 -7.76
N GLY A 304 -5.99 32.19 -8.53
CA GLY A 304 -5.69 31.72 -9.88
C GLY A 304 -4.90 30.39 -9.95
N TYR A 305 -4.77 29.68 -8.83
CA TYR A 305 -4.05 28.40 -8.82
C TYR A 305 -4.92 27.29 -9.40
N LYS A 306 -4.70 26.94 -10.67
CA LYS A 306 -5.52 25.98 -11.44
C LYS A 306 -5.72 24.60 -10.76
N PRO A 307 -4.70 23.98 -10.15
CA PRO A 307 -4.91 22.68 -9.48
C PRO A 307 -5.97 22.72 -8.36
N ALA A 308 -6.17 23.86 -7.72
CA ALA A 308 -7.19 24.01 -6.69
C ALA A 308 -8.61 23.90 -7.25
N ASN A 309 -8.86 24.30 -8.50
CA ASN A 309 -10.18 24.17 -9.14
C ASN A 309 -10.54 22.69 -9.37
N PHE A 310 -9.56 21.89 -9.85
CA PHE A 310 -9.76 20.46 -10.03
C PHE A 310 -10.00 19.76 -8.69
N PHE A 311 -9.24 20.15 -7.68
CA PHE A 311 -9.41 19.61 -6.32
C PHE A 311 -10.83 19.92 -5.79
N LEU A 312 -11.28 21.17 -5.92
CA LEU A 312 -12.63 21.56 -5.49
C LEU A 312 -13.71 20.76 -6.21
N LEU A 313 -13.58 20.58 -7.54
CA LEU A 313 -14.54 19.79 -8.29
C LEU A 313 -14.61 18.33 -7.78
N ALA A 314 -13.45 17.68 -7.65
CA ALA A 314 -13.36 16.29 -7.22
C ALA A 314 -13.91 16.11 -5.79
N TRP A 315 -13.46 16.95 -4.86
CA TRP A 315 -13.86 16.89 -3.46
C TRP A 315 -15.33 17.28 -3.24
N SER A 316 -15.87 18.20 -4.04
CA SER A 316 -17.30 18.54 -3.95
C SER A 316 -18.19 17.33 -4.28
N VAL A 317 -17.83 16.56 -5.31
CA VAL A 317 -18.57 15.33 -5.66
C VAL A 317 -18.52 14.31 -4.52
N PHE A 318 -17.34 14.10 -3.96
CA PHE A 318 -17.16 13.18 -2.84
C PHE A 318 -17.95 13.64 -1.61
N LEU A 319 -17.84 14.90 -1.21
CA LEU A 319 -18.56 15.45 -0.05
C LEU A 319 -20.07 15.42 -0.20
N ILE A 320 -20.60 15.66 -1.41
CA ILE A 320 -22.02 15.48 -1.67
C ILE A 320 -22.43 14.03 -1.40
N SER A 321 -21.60 13.06 -1.82
CA SER A 321 -21.88 11.64 -1.57
C SER A 321 -21.80 11.28 -0.08
N VAL A 322 -20.87 11.88 0.68
CA VAL A 322 -20.77 11.74 2.15
C VAL A 322 -21.98 12.34 2.84
N VAL A 323 -22.43 13.52 2.41
CA VAL A 323 -23.64 14.16 2.95
C VAL A 323 -24.87 13.29 2.67
N ILE A 324 -25.03 12.77 1.46
CA ILE A 324 -26.12 11.83 1.11
C ILE A 324 -26.07 10.61 2.02
N PHE A 325 -24.87 10.03 2.22
CA PHE A 325 -24.68 8.88 3.08
C PHE A 325 -25.06 9.19 4.54
N ALA A 326 -24.64 10.35 5.07
CA ALA A 326 -24.98 10.78 6.41
C ALA A 326 -26.48 11.06 6.57
N LEU A 327 -27.11 11.75 5.62
CA LEU A 327 -28.56 12.02 5.64
C LEU A 327 -29.40 10.74 5.67
N LYS A 328 -28.93 9.69 5.00
CA LYS A 328 -29.52 8.35 5.05
C LYS A 328 -29.40 7.73 6.47
N ASP A 329 -28.25 7.89 7.12
CA ASP A 329 -28.03 7.35 8.47
C ASP A 329 -28.81 8.12 9.54
N PHE A 330 -29.12 9.40 9.28
CA PHE A 330 -30.00 10.23 10.13
C PHE A 330 -31.50 10.10 9.77
N ASP A 331 -31.86 9.18 8.86
CA ASP A 331 -33.25 8.95 8.44
C ASP A 331 -33.95 10.19 7.83
N ILE A 332 -33.16 11.12 7.27
CA ILE A 332 -33.67 12.30 6.56
C ILE A 332 -34.05 11.95 5.12
N ILE A 333 -33.36 10.99 4.54
CA ILE A 333 -33.69 10.42 3.22
C ILE A 333 -33.87 8.89 3.35
N PRO A 334 -34.74 8.28 2.53
CA PRO A 334 -35.09 6.88 2.65
C PRO A 334 -33.86 5.97 2.47
N TYR A 335 -33.78 4.93 3.29
CA TYR A 335 -32.75 3.92 3.16
C TYR A 335 -33.03 3.04 1.93
N ASN A 336 -32.17 3.10 0.93
CA ASN A 336 -32.25 2.25 -0.25
C ASN A 336 -30.84 1.87 -0.75
N PRO A 337 -30.72 0.83 -1.62
CA PRO A 337 -29.44 0.37 -2.13
C PRO A 337 -28.63 1.43 -2.88
N PHE A 338 -29.28 2.43 -3.49
CA PHE A 338 -28.60 3.51 -4.21
C PHE A 338 -27.92 4.47 -3.23
N PHE A 339 -28.64 4.95 -2.22
CA PHE A 339 -28.09 5.88 -1.21
C PHE A 339 -27.05 5.18 -0.32
N ARG A 340 -27.22 3.89 -0.03
CA ARG A 340 -26.20 3.09 0.65
C ARG A 340 -24.86 3.12 -0.10
N ARG A 341 -24.88 3.04 -1.43
CA ARG A 341 -23.69 3.01 -2.28
C ARG A 341 -23.16 4.40 -2.67
N SER A 342 -23.77 5.49 -2.18
CA SER A 342 -23.40 6.86 -2.57
C SER A 342 -21.90 7.13 -2.38
N MET A 343 -21.32 6.66 -1.26
CA MET A 343 -19.89 6.82 -0.99
C MET A 343 -18.97 6.08 -1.98
N LEU A 344 -19.37 4.88 -2.44
CA LEU A 344 -18.62 4.16 -3.47
C LEU A 344 -18.62 4.92 -4.79
N PHE A 345 -19.77 5.45 -5.20
CA PHE A 345 -19.89 6.26 -6.42
C PHE A 345 -19.10 7.56 -6.28
N GLY A 346 -19.32 8.30 -5.18
CA GLY A 346 -18.66 9.58 -4.96
C GLY A 346 -17.14 9.47 -4.90
N SER A 347 -16.63 8.50 -4.17
CA SER A 347 -15.18 8.26 -4.09
C SER A 347 -14.60 7.74 -5.41
N SER A 348 -15.33 6.94 -6.18
CA SER A 348 -14.88 6.53 -7.53
C SER A 348 -14.72 7.73 -8.45
N PHE A 349 -15.73 8.63 -8.48
CA PHE A 349 -15.65 9.85 -9.28
C PHE A 349 -14.54 10.79 -8.80
N GLU A 350 -14.40 10.97 -7.49
CA GLU A 350 -13.32 11.76 -6.90
C GLU A 350 -11.95 11.24 -7.36
N VAL A 351 -11.73 9.94 -7.22
CA VAL A 351 -10.46 9.30 -7.57
C VAL A 351 -10.12 9.48 -9.05
N VAL A 352 -11.09 9.31 -9.94
CA VAL A 352 -10.90 9.54 -11.37
C VAL A 352 -10.56 11.01 -11.64
N LEU A 353 -11.33 11.94 -11.07
CA LEU A 353 -11.11 13.38 -11.25
C LEU A 353 -9.76 13.84 -10.70
N LEU A 354 -9.36 13.34 -9.53
CA LEU A 354 -8.06 13.65 -8.95
C LEU A 354 -6.91 13.06 -9.78
N SER A 355 -7.09 11.88 -10.37
CA SER A 355 -6.09 11.31 -11.28
C SER A 355 -5.94 12.14 -12.55
N VAL A 356 -7.04 12.67 -13.09
CA VAL A 356 -7.01 13.62 -14.21
C VAL A 356 -6.30 14.91 -13.80
N ALA A 357 -6.60 15.41 -12.59
CA ALA A 357 -5.93 16.61 -12.05
C ALA A 357 -4.41 16.41 -11.87
N LEU A 358 -4.00 15.22 -11.41
CA LEU A 358 -2.60 14.85 -11.31
C LEU A 358 -1.94 14.74 -12.69
N ALA A 359 -2.66 14.20 -13.70
CA ALA A 359 -2.16 14.12 -15.07
C ALA A 359 -1.95 15.51 -15.69
N ASP A 360 -2.86 16.47 -15.45
CA ASP A 360 -2.65 17.88 -15.87
C ASP A 360 -1.40 18.48 -15.26
N ARG A 361 -1.10 18.14 -14.02
CA ARG A 361 0.14 18.55 -13.34
C ARG A 361 1.39 18.02 -14.04
N ILE A 362 1.37 16.79 -14.57
CA ILE A 362 2.48 16.28 -15.40
C ILE A 362 2.66 17.15 -16.63
N ASN A 363 1.55 17.49 -17.29
CA ASN A 363 1.61 18.34 -18.48
C ASN A 363 2.20 19.71 -18.16
N GLN A 364 1.89 20.27 -16.99
CA GLN A 364 2.50 21.51 -16.53
C GLN A 364 4.01 21.35 -16.27
N LEU A 365 4.40 20.28 -15.55
CA LEU A 365 5.82 19.97 -15.31
C LEU A 365 6.57 19.71 -16.62
N ARG A 366 5.91 19.08 -17.58
CA ARG A 366 6.45 18.84 -18.92
C ARG A 366 6.68 20.16 -19.66
N ARG A 367 5.69 21.06 -19.63
CA ARG A 367 5.83 22.41 -20.22
C ARG A 367 6.91 23.23 -19.55
N GLU A 368 7.02 23.20 -18.22
CA GLU A 368 8.10 23.85 -17.47
C GLU A 368 9.47 23.28 -17.87
N LYS A 369 9.55 21.96 -18.03
CA LYS A 369 10.78 21.29 -18.50
C LYS A 369 11.10 21.66 -19.95
N GLU A 370 10.10 21.64 -20.83
CA GLU A 370 10.27 22.05 -22.25
C GLU A 370 10.69 23.52 -22.36
N TYR A 371 10.10 24.41 -21.54
CA TYR A 371 10.51 25.82 -21.49
C TYR A 371 11.93 25.97 -20.96
N SER A 372 12.29 25.25 -19.91
CA SER A 372 13.66 25.24 -19.38
C SER A 372 14.66 24.65 -20.38
N GLN A 373 14.25 23.59 -21.11
CA GLN A 373 15.07 23.02 -22.18
C GLN A 373 15.22 23.99 -23.38
N ALA A 374 14.14 24.68 -23.76
CA ALA A 374 14.18 25.68 -24.82
C ALA A 374 15.12 26.82 -24.45
N LYS A 375 15.07 27.31 -23.20
CA LYS A 375 15.96 28.37 -22.71
C LYS A 375 17.41 27.89 -22.61
N ALA A 376 17.62 26.63 -22.15
CA ALA A 376 18.96 26.04 -22.17
C ALA A 376 19.49 25.83 -23.60
N LEU A 377 18.59 25.53 -24.55
CA LEU A 377 18.93 25.39 -25.95
C LEU A 377 19.30 26.74 -26.58
N GLU A 378 18.59 27.81 -26.18
CA GLU A 378 18.90 29.17 -26.62
C GLU A 378 20.28 29.63 -26.13
N MET A 379 20.60 29.38 -24.85
CA MET A 379 21.92 29.64 -24.28
C MET A 379 23.00 28.75 -24.90
N ALA A 380 22.68 27.48 -25.22
CA ALA A 380 23.60 26.59 -25.92
C ALA A 380 23.87 27.05 -27.35
N ARG A 381 22.85 27.56 -28.05
CA ARG A 381 23.03 28.13 -29.41
C ARG A 381 23.89 29.38 -29.42
N GLU A 382 23.80 30.20 -28.39
CA GLU A 382 24.64 31.38 -28.24
C GLU A 382 26.12 30.98 -27.98
N ASN A 383 26.33 29.98 -27.13
CA ASN A 383 27.67 29.38 -26.94
C ASN A 383 28.17 28.64 -28.19
N GLU A 384 27.28 27.94 -28.91
CA GLU A 384 27.62 27.27 -30.17
C GLU A 384 28.05 28.25 -31.25
N ARG A 385 27.47 29.49 -31.26
CA ARG A 385 27.90 30.54 -32.16
C ARG A 385 29.32 31.01 -31.86
N ILE A 386 29.71 31.06 -30.60
CA ILE A 386 31.06 31.39 -30.16
C ILE A 386 32.07 30.26 -30.46
N ILE A 387 31.62 29.01 -30.32
CA ILE A 387 32.46 27.84 -30.58
C ILE A 387 32.61 27.57 -32.09
N LYS A 388 31.60 27.93 -32.89
CA LYS A 388 31.59 27.65 -34.33
C LYS A 388 32.73 28.38 -35.10
N GLU A 389 33.23 29.50 -34.59
CA GLU A 389 34.39 30.20 -35.16
C GLU A 389 35.70 29.43 -34.91
N GLN A 390 35.74 28.51 -33.92
CA GLN A 390 36.95 27.74 -33.56
C GLN A 390 36.97 26.31 -34.12
N ASN A 391 35.85 25.79 -34.61
CA ASN A 391 35.70 24.35 -34.90
C ASN A 391 35.57 23.96 -36.38
N VAL A 392 35.81 24.85 -37.32
CA VAL A 392 35.71 24.55 -38.78
C VAL A 392 36.64 23.39 -39.23
N GLU A 393 37.73 23.17 -38.54
CA GLU A 393 38.66 22.11 -38.86
C GLU A 393 38.27 20.73 -38.25
N LEU A 394 37.44 20.75 -37.18
CA LEU A 394 36.95 19.55 -36.52
C LEU A 394 35.77 18.90 -37.28
N GLU A 395 34.94 19.73 -37.92
CA GLU A 395 33.77 19.28 -38.69
C GLU A 395 34.12 18.27 -39.79
N LYS A 396 35.23 18.50 -40.53
CA LYS A 396 35.65 17.60 -41.61
C LYS A 396 36.03 16.18 -41.14
N ARG A 397 36.47 16.06 -39.89
CA ARG A 397 36.82 14.74 -39.30
C ARG A 397 35.60 14.03 -38.70
N VAL A 398 34.61 14.77 -38.23
CA VAL A 398 33.38 14.23 -37.65
C VAL A 398 32.45 13.70 -38.72
N GLU A 399 32.41 14.38 -39.89
CA GLU A 399 31.51 14.01 -40.99
C GLU A 399 31.82 12.59 -41.56
N ALA A 400 33.10 12.26 -41.71
CA ALA A 400 33.50 10.92 -42.20
C ALA A 400 33.16 9.77 -41.20
N ARG A 401 33.22 10.07 -39.87
CA ARG A 401 32.96 9.07 -38.85
C ARG A 401 31.45 8.89 -38.59
N THR A 402 30.63 9.93 -38.87
CA THR A 402 29.19 9.87 -38.68
C THR A 402 28.48 8.99 -39.70
N MET A 403 28.98 8.96 -40.93
CA MET A 403 28.46 8.06 -41.99
C MET A 403 28.67 6.57 -41.63
N GLU A 404 29.82 6.25 -41.09
CA GLU A 404 30.17 4.88 -40.72
C GLU A 404 29.31 4.34 -39.53
N LEU A 405 28.95 5.25 -38.63
CA LEU A 405 28.11 4.93 -37.48
C LEU A 405 26.62 4.81 -37.81
N GLN A 406 26.15 5.49 -38.83
CA GLN A 406 24.76 5.47 -39.24
C GLN A 406 24.36 4.15 -39.91
N GLU A 407 25.23 3.59 -40.76
CA GLU A 407 25.05 2.27 -41.39
C GLU A 407 24.98 1.15 -40.34
N ALA A 408 25.84 1.20 -39.32
CA ALA A 408 25.84 0.19 -38.27
C ALA A 408 24.61 0.25 -37.34
N ASN A 409 24.03 1.45 -37.15
CA ASN A 409 22.86 1.60 -36.28
C ASN A 409 21.56 1.12 -36.93
N GLU A 410 21.39 1.27 -38.22
CA GLU A 410 20.21 0.78 -38.94
C GLU A 410 20.15 -0.76 -38.97
N GLU A 411 21.29 -1.44 -39.09
CA GLU A 411 21.36 -2.89 -39.04
C GLU A 411 21.07 -3.46 -37.65
N LEU A 412 21.50 -2.75 -36.61
CA LEU A 412 21.25 -3.11 -35.22
C LEU A 412 19.75 -2.96 -34.82
N GLN A 413 19.09 -1.90 -35.34
CA GLN A 413 17.70 -1.61 -35.04
C GLN A 413 16.75 -2.70 -35.56
N VAL A 414 16.98 -3.17 -36.79
CA VAL A 414 16.18 -4.24 -37.43
C VAL A 414 16.33 -5.59 -36.68
N THR A 415 17.51 -5.83 -36.17
CA THR A 415 17.78 -7.08 -35.43
C THR A 415 17.14 -7.09 -34.06
N LEU A 416 17.07 -5.92 -33.39
CA LEU A 416 16.43 -5.77 -32.09
C LEU A 416 14.89 -5.86 -32.15
N ASP A 417 14.29 -5.37 -33.22
CA ASP A 417 12.82 -5.40 -33.36
C ASP A 417 12.29 -6.81 -33.61
N ASN A 418 12.98 -7.62 -34.39
CA ASN A 418 12.63 -9.03 -34.65
C ASN A 418 12.80 -9.93 -33.41
N LEU A 419 13.74 -9.60 -32.52
CA LEU A 419 13.96 -10.34 -31.29
C LEU A 419 12.90 -10.06 -30.24
N LYS A 420 12.39 -8.82 -30.22
CA LYS A 420 11.45 -8.31 -29.24
C LYS A 420 10.04 -8.89 -29.40
N GLU A 421 9.64 -9.13 -30.64
CA GLU A 421 8.29 -9.63 -30.96
C GLU A 421 8.11 -11.10 -30.55
N THR A 422 9.15 -11.90 -30.64
CA THR A 422 9.10 -13.33 -30.33
C THR A 422 9.16 -13.61 -28.82
N GLN A 423 9.78 -12.72 -28.05
CA GLN A 423 9.98 -12.88 -26.61
C GLN A 423 8.78 -12.42 -25.77
N THR A 424 7.97 -11.52 -26.31
CA THR A 424 6.93 -10.83 -25.56
C THR A 424 5.66 -11.68 -25.33
N GLN A 425 5.36 -12.62 -26.21
CA GLN A 425 4.08 -13.38 -26.16
C GLN A 425 4.06 -14.54 -25.15
N LEU A 426 5.19 -15.07 -24.75
CA LEU A 426 5.28 -16.28 -23.90
C LEU A 426 5.52 -16.02 -22.41
N VAL A 427 5.95 -14.83 -22.05
CA VAL A 427 6.47 -14.54 -20.69
C VAL A 427 5.49 -13.73 -19.82
N ASP A 428 4.51 -13.06 -20.42
CA ASP A 428 3.80 -11.97 -19.75
C ASP A 428 2.71 -12.37 -18.73
N ALA A 429 2.13 -13.53 -18.85
CA ALA A 429 0.99 -13.89 -17.98
C ALA A 429 1.40 -14.42 -16.59
N GLU A 430 2.52 -15.13 -16.50
CA GLU A 430 2.93 -15.82 -15.26
C GLU A 430 3.93 -15.01 -14.40
N LYS A 431 4.67 -14.10 -15.06
CA LYS A 431 5.71 -13.30 -14.40
C LYS A 431 5.21 -12.10 -13.59
N MET A 432 4.06 -11.54 -13.94
CA MET A 432 3.57 -10.29 -13.36
C MET A 432 3.21 -10.39 -11.86
N ALA A 433 2.71 -11.51 -11.40
CA ALA A 433 2.29 -11.65 -10.00
C ALA A 433 3.47 -11.82 -9.02
N SER A 434 4.54 -12.50 -9.46
CA SER A 434 5.72 -12.77 -8.61
C SER A 434 6.74 -11.63 -8.65
N LEU A 435 6.82 -10.91 -9.78
CA LEU A 435 7.83 -9.87 -10.01
C LEU A 435 7.46 -8.52 -9.35
N GLY A 436 6.18 -8.25 -9.17
CA GLY A 436 5.72 -6.95 -8.63
C GLY A 436 6.25 -6.62 -7.24
N GLN A 437 6.39 -7.60 -6.38
CA GLN A 437 6.88 -7.39 -5.01
C GLN A 437 8.41 -7.26 -4.90
N LEU A 438 9.13 -7.97 -5.76
CA LEU A 438 10.60 -7.91 -5.77
C LEU A 438 11.12 -6.66 -6.46
N THR A 439 10.41 -6.19 -7.49
CA THR A 439 10.84 -5.05 -8.32
C THR A 439 10.90 -3.74 -7.54
N ALA A 440 9.97 -3.52 -6.59
CA ALA A 440 9.96 -2.30 -5.80
C ALA A 440 11.17 -2.18 -4.86
N GLY A 441 11.54 -3.27 -4.19
CA GLY A 441 12.70 -3.29 -3.28
C GLY A 441 14.03 -3.16 -4.04
N ILE A 442 14.14 -3.87 -5.14
CA ILE A 442 15.36 -3.89 -5.96
C ILE A 442 15.58 -2.54 -6.67
N ALA A 443 14.52 -1.96 -7.23
CA ALA A 443 14.61 -0.63 -7.83
C ALA A 443 15.07 0.42 -6.82
N HIS A 444 14.60 0.33 -5.58
CA HIS A 444 15.04 1.22 -4.52
C HIS A 444 16.53 1.03 -4.18
N GLU A 445 16.99 -0.22 -4.15
CA GLU A 445 18.39 -0.53 -3.83
C GLU A 445 19.38 -0.18 -4.96
N ILE A 446 18.98 -0.33 -6.22
CA ILE A 446 19.80 0.12 -7.37
C ILE A 446 19.80 1.64 -7.46
N ASN A 447 18.64 2.27 -7.23
CA ASN A 447 18.55 3.72 -7.34
C ASN A 447 19.31 4.47 -6.25
N ASN A 448 19.48 3.89 -5.07
CA ASN A 448 20.27 4.53 -4.01
C ASN A 448 21.72 4.79 -4.43
N PRO A 449 22.53 3.80 -4.86
CA PRO A 449 23.87 4.07 -5.33
C PRO A 449 23.90 4.86 -6.65
N ILE A 450 22.92 4.67 -7.55
CA ILE A 450 22.81 5.48 -8.78
C ILE A 450 22.52 6.95 -8.43
N ASN A 451 21.63 7.22 -7.47
CA ASN A 451 21.40 8.58 -7.02
C ASN A 451 22.66 9.17 -6.38
N PHE A 452 23.43 8.37 -5.66
CA PHE A 452 24.73 8.78 -5.11
C PHE A 452 25.72 9.14 -6.23
N ILE A 453 25.80 8.30 -7.27
CA ILE A 453 26.60 8.61 -8.46
C ILE A 453 26.08 9.90 -9.12
N THR A 454 24.77 9.95 -9.38
CA THR A 454 24.15 11.06 -10.14
C THR A 454 24.21 12.38 -9.37
N SER A 455 24.05 12.36 -8.05
CA SER A 455 24.17 13.57 -7.22
C SER A 455 25.58 14.11 -7.18
N ASN A 456 26.60 13.24 -7.27
CA ASN A 456 27.98 13.66 -7.29
C ASN A 456 28.48 14.07 -8.69
N ILE A 457 27.84 13.57 -9.78
CA ILE A 457 28.21 13.94 -11.14
C ILE A 457 27.97 15.42 -11.43
N LYS A 458 26.85 15.97 -10.96
CA LYS A 458 26.51 17.37 -11.27
C LYS A 458 27.41 18.37 -10.55
N PRO A 459 27.68 18.24 -9.23
CA PRO A 459 28.71 19.03 -8.56
C PRO A 459 30.07 18.81 -9.22
N LEU A 460 30.50 17.57 -9.43
CA LEU A 460 31.78 17.27 -10.08
C LEU A 460 31.93 17.96 -11.46
N LYS A 461 30.84 18.01 -12.26
CA LYS A 461 30.88 18.75 -13.54
C LYS A 461 30.99 20.25 -13.33
N LEU A 462 30.36 20.80 -12.27
CA LEU A 462 30.48 22.21 -11.92
C LEU A 462 31.91 22.51 -11.48
N ASP A 463 32.46 21.72 -10.55
CA ASP A 463 33.81 21.88 -10.04
C ASP A 463 34.86 21.73 -11.16
N LEU A 464 34.64 20.70 -12.04
CA LEU A 464 35.48 20.56 -13.23
C LEU A 464 35.35 21.74 -14.18
N SER A 465 34.14 22.33 -14.34
CA SER A 465 33.99 23.53 -15.19
C SER A 465 34.67 24.73 -14.58
N GLU A 466 34.71 24.84 -13.27
CA GLU A 466 35.46 25.86 -12.54
C GLU A 466 36.97 25.64 -12.69
N VAL A 467 37.43 24.38 -12.53
CA VAL A 467 38.83 24.02 -12.84
C VAL A 467 39.20 24.34 -14.28
N TYR A 468 38.33 24.04 -15.27
CA TYR A 468 38.57 24.42 -16.67
C TYR A 468 38.63 25.92 -16.84
N THR A 469 37.74 26.66 -16.14
CA THR A 469 37.77 28.14 -16.17
C THR A 469 39.11 28.67 -15.61
N ILE A 470 39.61 28.06 -14.53
CA ILE A 470 40.93 28.37 -14.00
C ILE A 470 42.03 28.05 -15.03
N ILE A 471 42.00 26.85 -15.64
CA ILE A 471 42.98 26.41 -16.64
C ILE A 471 42.92 27.31 -17.87
N ASP A 472 41.74 27.64 -18.36
CA ASP A 472 41.56 28.51 -19.53
C ASP A 472 42.12 29.91 -19.23
N THR A 473 41.83 30.44 -18.02
CA THR A 473 42.38 31.75 -17.57
C THR A 473 43.91 31.75 -17.57
N PHE A 474 44.54 30.66 -17.17
CA PHE A 474 46.00 30.54 -17.19
C PHE A 474 46.54 30.21 -18.59
N SER A 475 45.78 29.48 -19.40
CA SER A 475 46.17 29.07 -20.77
C SER A 475 46.11 30.23 -21.77
N GLU A 476 45.23 31.21 -21.51
CA GLU A 476 45.08 32.41 -22.31
C GLU A 476 46.13 33.49 -22.00
N LEU A 477 46.96 33.26 -20.96
CA LEU A 477 48.04 34.17 -20.66
C LEU A 477 49.13 34.07 -21.75
N PRO A 478 49.51 35.20 -22.34
CA PRO A 478 50.64 35.23 -23.28
C PRO A 478 51.96 34.94 -22.54
N ASP A 479 52.93 34.38 -23.25
CA ASP A 479 54.25 34.05 -22.68
C ASP A 479 54.96 35.23 -22.00
N ASP A 480 54.55 36.47 -22.35
CA ASP A 480 55.07 37.75 -21.79
C ASP A 480 54.01 38.49 -20.94
N ALA A 481 53.12 37.76 -20.29
CA ALA A 481 52.02 38.32 -19.51
C ALA A 481 52.50 39.34 -18.48
N ALA A 482 51.86 40.49 -18.44
CA ALA A 482 52.12 41.55 -17.47
C ALA A 482 51.79 41.07 -16.03
N PRO A 483 52.50 41.59 -15.03
CA PRO A 483 52.28 41.22 -13.62
C PRO A 483 50.81 41.35 -13.15
N ASP A 484 50.08 42.31 -13.70
CA ASP A 484 48.66 42.51 -13.36
C ASP A 484 47.77 41.43 -13.99
N GLN A 485 48.11 40.90 -15.15
CA GLN A 485 47.39 39.78 -15.78
C GLN A 485 47.63 38.47 -15.05
N LEU A 486 48.88 38.29 -14.58
CA LEU A 486 49.22 37.13 -13.75
C LEU A 486 48.55 37.20 -12.37
N ARG A 487 48.34 38.43 -11.87
CA ARG A 487 47.64 38.66 -10.60
C ARG A 487 46.15 38.37 -10.75
N ALA A 488 45.53 38.84 -11.83
CA ALA A 488 44.13 38.53 -12.15
C ALA A 488 43.88 37.00 -12.29
N ALA A 489 44.81 36.31 -12.95
CA ALA A 489 44.71 34.83 -13.05
C ALA A 489 44.92 34.14 -11.68
N LYS A 490 45.72 34.72 -10.79
CA LYS A 490 45.84 34.23 -9.40
C LYS A 490 44.59 34.55 -8.56
N ASP A 491 44.01 35.71 -8.77
CA ASP A 491 42.77 36.09 -8.09
C ASP A 491 41.62 35.08 -8.46
N THR A 492 41.62 34.56 -9.71
CA THR A 492 40.69 33.48 -10.12
C THR A 492 40.91 32.19 -9.33
N LEU A 493 42.15 31.83 -8.98
CA LEU A 493 42.46 30.68 -8.12
C LEU A 493 41.91 30.88 -6.69
N GLU A 494 41.99 32.12 -6.17
CA GLU A 494 41.45 32.45 -4.84
C GLU A 494 39.92 32.56 -4.88
N GLU A 495 39.35 33.11 -5.98
CA GLU A 495 37.90 33.24 -6.16
C GLU A 495 37.18 31.89 -6.18
N PHE A 496 37.80 30.89 -6.84
CA PHE A 496 37.24 29.54 -6.91
C PHE A 496 37.73 28.60 -5.79
N ASP A 497 38.53 29.07 -4.83
CA ASP A 497 39.08 28.27 -3.75
C ASP A 497 39.63 26.90 -4.26
N TYR A 498 40.68 26.96 -5.06
CA TYR A 498 41.25 25.79 -5.76
C TYR A 498 41.56 24.60 -4.84
N ASP A 499 42.00 24.86 -3.62
CA ASP A 499 42.30 23.80 -2.64
C ASP A 499 41.03 23.09 -2.19
N PHE A 500 39.95 23.84 -1.99
CA PHE A 500 38.63 23.29 -1.70
C PHE A 500 38.08 22.48 -2.89
N LEU A 501 38.14 23.03 -4.13
CA LEU A 501 37.73 22.32 -5.34
C LEU A 501 38.43 20.97 -5.52
N LYS A 502 39.75 20.93 -5.22
CA LYS A 502 40.54 19.71 -5.33
C LYS A 502 40.07 18.64 -4.33
N GLU A 503 39.88 19.02 -3.06
CA GLU A 503 39.40 18.08 -2.03
C GLU A 503 37.95 17.63 -2.35
N GLU A 504 37.10 18.55 -2.82
CA GLU A 504 35.71 18.24 -3.20
C GLU A 504 35.67 17.30 -4.41
N ILE A 505 36.45 17.54 -5.46
CA ILE A 505 36.56 16.64 -6.63
C ILE A 505 37.01 15.25 -6.19
N GLU A 506 38.04 15.13 -5.32
CA GLU A 506 38.50 13.83 -4.83
C GLU A 506 37.39 13.12 -4.02
N SER A 507 36.66 13.84 -3.20
CA SER A 507 35.53 13.34 -2.43
C SER A 507 34.38 12.89 -3.37
N LEU A 508 34.05 13.72 -4.36
CA LEU A 508 32.99 13.41 -5.34
C LEU A 508 33.34 12.20 -6.23
N VAL A 509 34.61 12.11 -6.67
CA VAL A 509 35.11 10.96 -7.42
C VAL A 509 35.09 9.70 -6.59
N SER A 510 35.51 9.77 -5.32
CA SER A 510 35.41 8.66 -4.39
C SER A 510 33.96 8.22 -4.20
N GLY A 511 33.04 9.16 -3.99
CA GLY A 511 31.61 8.89 -3.87
C GLY A 511 31.01 8.22 -5.15
N ILE A 512 31.42 8.65 -6.33
CA ILE A 512 31.02 8.04 -7.60
C ILE A 512 31.58 6.60 -7.72
N SER A 513 32.86 6.43 -7.36
CA SER A 513 33.51 5.11 -7.38
C SER A 513 32.81 4.13 -6.44
N ASP A 514 32.56 4.54 -5.22
CA ASP A 514 31.84 3.73 -4.21
C ASP A 514 30.42 3.39 -4.68
N GLY A 515 29.72 4.36 -5.27
CA GLY A 515 28.40 4.15 -5.87
C GLY A 515 28.43 3.15 -7.03
N ALA A 516 29.48 3.21 -7.88
CA ALA A 516 29.65 2.30 -9.02
C ALA A 516 29.96 0.87 -8.57
N VAL A 517 30.88 0.72 -7.62
CA VAL A 517 31.20 -0.58 -7.02
C VAL A 517 29.94 -1.19 -6.39
N ARG A 518 29.21 -0.41 -5.62
CA ARG A 518 27.97 -0.85 -4.97
C ARG A 518 26.89 -1.21 -5.96
N THR A 519 26.75 -0.46 -7.06
CA THR A 519 25.83 -0.79 -8.15
C THR A 519 26.20 -2.13 -8.78
N SER A 520 27.51 -2.34 -9.01
CA SER A 520 28.03 -3.58 -9.59
C SER A 520 27.78 -4.79 -8.66
N GLU A 521 28.00 -4.65 -7.36
CA GLU A 521 27.72 -5.70 -6.37
C GLU A 521 26.21 -6.04 -6.36
N ILE A 522 25.34 -5.04 -6.37
CA ILE A 522 23.89 -5.22 -6.40
C ILE A 522 23.47 -5.89 -7.72
N VAL A 523 24.00 -5.45 -8.86
CA VAL A 523 23.70 -6.03 -10.18
C VAL A 523 24.19 -7.48 -10.26
N LEU A 524 25.34 -7.78 -9.69
CA LEU A 524 25.88 -9.15 -9.63
C LEU A 524 25.01 -10.05 -8.74
N GLY A 525 24.62 -9.55 -7.56
CA GLY A 525 23.67 -10.21 -6.66
C GLY A 525 22.32 -10.42 -7.35
N LEU A 526 21.85 -9.42 -8.08
CA LEU A 526 20.61 -9.47 -8.86
C LEU A 526 20.68 -10.47 -10.01
N ARG A 527 21.80 -10.52 -10.72
CA ARG A 527 22.01 -11.48 -11.80
C ARG A 527 22.01 -12.91 -11.28
N ASN A 528 22.61 -13.13 -10.11
CA ASN A 528 22.58 -14.43 -9.43
C ASN A 528 21.18 -14.75 -8.89
N PHE A 529 20.40 -13.72 -8.53
CA PHE A 529 19.01 -13.84 -8.10
C PHE A 529 18.02 -13.92 -9.28
N SER A 530 18.22 -13.18 -10.38
CA SER A 530 17.38 -13.15 -11.59
C SER A 530 17.46 -14.43 -12.44
N ARG A 531 18.35 -15.34 -12.12
CA ARG A 531 18.29 -16.74 -12.59
C ARG A 531 17.10 -17.52 -12.01
N LEU A 532 16.12 -16.80 -11.43
CA LEU A 532 14.81 -17.31 -11.02
C LEU A 532 14.02 -18.04 -12.12
N ASP A 533 14.31 -17.73 -13.38
CA ASP A 533 13.60 -18.25 -14.54
C ASP A 533 14.21 -19.53 -15.15
N GLU A 534 15.35 -19.94 -14.67
CA GLU A 534 15.91 -21.21 -15.12
C GLU A 534 15.28 -22.32 -14.26
N ASP A 535 14.22 -22.93 -14.76
CA ASP A 535 13.69 -24.22 -14.24
C ASP A 535 14.61 -25.38 -14.59
N VAL A 536 15.93 -25.16 -14.51
CA VAL A 536 16.97 -26.16 -14.77
C VAL A 536 17.73 -26.41 -13.46
N VAL A 537 17.79 -27.65 -13.07
CA VAL A 537 18.60 -28.08 -11.93
C VAL A 537 20.07 -27.92 -12.26
N LYS A 538 20.82 -27.28 -11.39
CA LYS A 538 22.27 -27.04 -11.51
C LYS A 538 22.96 -27.37 -10.19
N LYS A 539 24.22 -27.76 -10.29
CA LYS A 539 25.10 -27.83 -9.12
C LYS A 539 25.42 -26.40 -8.65
N ALA A 540 25.17 -26.12 -7.39
CA ALA A 540 25.46 -24.83 -6.81
C ALA A 540 26.02 -24.96 -5.39
N ASN A 541 26.89 -24.02 -5.07
CA ASN A 541 27.46 -23.83 -3.75
C ASN A 541 26.49 -23.00 -2.90
N LEU A 542 25.97 -23.56 -1.80
CA LEU A 542 25.03 -22.85 -0.92
C LEU A 542 25.68 -21.68 -0.20
N ASN A 543 26.97 -21.75 0.14
CA ASN A 543 27.68 -20.65 0.79
C ASN A 543 27.74 -19.42 -0.12
N GLU A 544 28.02 -19.63 -1.43
CA GLU A 544 27.97 -18.55 -2.41
C GLU A 544 26.56 -17.97 -2.59
N GLY A 545 25.52 -18.81 -2.56
CA GLY A 545 24.13 -18.38 -2.61
C GLY A 545 23.75 -17.50 -1.42
N LEU A 546 24.18 -17.88 -0.22
CA LEU A 546 23.98 -17.10 1.00
C LEU A 546 24.71 -15.77 0.96
N ASP A 547 25.97 -15.78 0.54
CA ASP A 547 26.77 -14.55 0.42
C ASP A 547 26.18 -13.60 -0.63
N SER A 548 25.73 -14.12 -1.78
CA SER A 548 25.02 -13.33 -2.80
C SER A 548 23.75 -12.70 -2.25
N THR A 549 23.04 -13.41 -1.38
CA THR A 549 21.83 -12.89 -0.72
C THR A 549 22.18 -11.80 0.30
N LEU A 550 23.27 -11.97 1.06
CA LEU A 550 23.74 -10.96 2.01
C LEU A 550 24.17 -9.66 1.33
N VAL A 551 24.73 -9.73 0.13
CA VAL A 551 25.06 -8.52 -0.65
C VAL A 551 23.84 -7.66 -0.88
N LEU A 552 22.69 -8.26 -1.21
CA LEU A 552 21.43 -7.56 -1.42
C LEU A 552 20.84 -6.98 -0.13
N LEU A 553 21.16 -7.58 1.02
CA LEU A 553 20.69 -7.11 2.34
C LEU A 553 21.69 -6.18 3.04
N ARG A 554 22.84 -5.90 2.44
CA ARG A 554 23.96 -5.14 3.06
C ARG A 554 23.51 -3.77 3.58
N ASN A 555 22.60 -3.09 2.88
CA ASN A 555 22.11 -1.79 3.33
C ASN A 555 21.27 -1.83 4.60
N LYS A 556 20.63 -2.97 4.84
CA LYS A 556 19.82 -3.19 6.03
C LYS A 556 20.62 -3.75 7.21
N THR A 557 21.84 -4.28 6.93
CA THR A 557 22.67 -4.93 7.91
C THR A 557 23.89 -4.09 8.27
N LYS A 558 24.42 -3.25 7.35
CA LYS A 558 25.62 -2.45 7.54
C LYS A 558 25.46 -1.51 8.74
N ASP A 559 26.46 -1.51 9.63
CA ASP A 559 26.57 -0.66 10.82
C ASP A 559 25.50 -0.90 11.91
N GLN A 560 24.55 -1.81 11.68
CA GLN A 560 23.45 -2.08 12.62
C GLN A 560 23.38 -3.53 13.09
N ILE A 561 23.78 -4.48 12.27
CA ILE A 561 23.63 -5.92 12.54
C ILE A 561 24.96 -6.62 12.27
N GLU A 562 25.45 -7.34 13.27
CA GLU A 562 26.63 -8.20 13.12
C GLU A 562 26.23 -9.48 12.34
N VAL A 563 26.87 -9.72 11.20
CA VAL A 563 26.62 -10.91 10.38
C VAL A 563 27.73 -11.93 10.63
N VAL A 564 27.38 -13.03 11.30
CA VAL A 564 28.29 -14.13 11.60
C VAL A 564 28.13 -15.22 10.53
N ARG A 565 29.26 -15.58 9.89
CA ARG A 565 29.35 -16.66 8.90
C ARG A 565 30.03 -17.86 9.54
N ASP A 566 29.29 -18.93 9.76
CA ASP A 566 29.77 -20.20 10.32
C ASP A 566 29.55 -21.30 9.25
N TYR A 567 30.25 -21.14 8.13
CA TYR A 567 30.11 -22.01 6.98
C TYR A 567 31.02 -23.25 7.11
N ASP A 568 30.46 -24.40 6.74
CA ASP A 568 31.25 -25.59 6.48
C ASP A 568 32.04 -25.40 5.16
N GLN A 569 33.37 -25.36 5.29
CA GLN A 569 34.27 -25.15 4.16
C GLN A 569 34.32 -26.36 3.18
N ASN A 570 33.90 -27.52 3.65
CA ASN A 570 33.86 -28.74 2.87
C ASN A 570 32.46 -29.13 2.39
N LEU A 571 31.52 -28.16 2.45
CA LEU A 571 30.15 -28.42 2.02
C LEU A 571 30.11 -28.78 0.53
N MET A 572 29.49 -29.92 0.22
CA MET A 572 29.34 -30.33 -1.18
C MET A 572 28.35 -29.46 -1.92
N ASP A 573 28.61 -29.20 -3.19
CA ASP A 573 27.63 -28.58 -4.08
C ASP A 573 26.39 -29.47 -4.22
N ILE A 574 25.21 -28.83 -4.20
CA ILE A 574 23.94 -29.54 -4.31
C ILE A 574 23.30 -29.33 -5.69
N ASP A 575 22.55 -30.32 -6.15
CA ASP A 575 21.70 -30.20 -7.33
C ASP A 575 20.43 -29.42 -6.93
N CYS A 576 20.25 -28.20 -7.43
CA CYS A 576 19.16 -27.31 -7.03
C CYS A 576 18.76 -26.35 -8.12
N PHE A 577 17.73 -25.55 -7.87
CA PHE A 577 17.37 -24.34 -8.60
C PHE A 577 17.97 -23.12 -7.87
N PRO A 578 19.18 -22.66 -8.20
CA PRO A 578 19.91 -21.69 -7.38
C PRO A 578 19.15 -20.40 -7.15
N GLY A 579 18.46 -19.89 -8.19
CA GLY A 579 17.65 -18.68 -8.06
C GLY A 579 16.49 -18.83 -7.07
N LYS A 580 15.81 -19.98 -7.07
CA LYS A 580 14.72 -20.24 -6.13
C LYS A 580 15.22 -20.36 -4.70
N LEU A 581 16.36 -21.02 -4.48
CA LEU A 581 16.97 -21.10 -3.14
C LEU A 581 17.40 -19.70 -2.65
N ASN A 582 18.01 -18.91 -3.51
CA ASN A 582 18.36 -17.53 -3.16
C ASN A 582 17.13 -16.70 -2.79
N GLN A 583 15.99 -16.91 -3.45
CA GLN A 583 14.72 -16.30 -3.07
C GLN A 583 14.25 -16.76 -1.68
N ALA A 584 14.40 -18.04 -1.37
CA ALA A 584 14.07 -18.56 -0.04
C ALA A 584 14.97 -17.94 1.04
N PHE A 585 16.27 -17.88 0.80
CA PHE A 585 17.24 -17.24 1.70
C PHE A 585 16.91 -15.76 1.91
N MET A 586 16.62 -15.04 0.81
CA MET A 586 16.25 -13.63 0.86
C MET A 586 15.02 -13.39 1.75
N ASN A 587 13.98 -14.20 1.59
CA ASN A 587 12.76 -14.07 2.37
C ASN A 587 12.99 -14.29 3.85
N ILE A 588 13.76 -15.31 4.22
CA ILE A 588 14.07 -15.62 5.62
C ILE A 588 14.97 -14.53 6.21
N LEU A 589 16.06 -14.19 5.53
CA LEU A 589 17.02 -13.20 6.02
C LEU A 589 16.39 -11.80 6.15
N ASN A 590 15.54 -11.41 5.20
CA ASN A 590 14.82 -10.13 5.30
C ASN A 590 13.84 -10.10 6.49
N ASN A 591 13.24 -11.25 6.83
CA ASN A 591 12.44 -11.37 8.04
C ASN A 591 13.31 -11.31 9.30
N GLY A 592 14.49 -11.94 9.30
CA GLY A 592 15.45 -11.86 10.39
C GLY A 592 15.95 -10.43 10.63
N VAL A 593 16.28 -9.71 9.57
CA VAL A 593 16.66 -8.28 9.65
C VAL A 593 15.55 -7.45 10.30
N TYR A 594 14.32 -7.66 9.88
CA TYR A 594 13.17 -6.98 10.47
C TYR A 594 13.00 -7.33 11.95
N ALA A 595 13.10 -8.62 12.30
CA ALA A 595 12.94 -9.09 13.68
C ALA A 595 14.02 -8.55 14.61
N VAL A 596 15.26 -8.44 14.11
CA VAL A 596 16.38 -7.84 14.85
C VAL A 596 16.18 -6.33 15.02
N GLY A 597 15.74 -5.65 13.95
CA GLY A 597 15.48 -4.20 14.00
C GLY A 597 14.33 -3.80 14.93
N ALA A 598 13.38 -4.72 15.15
CA ALA A 598 12.23 -4.50 16.04
C ALA A 598 12.53 -4.77 17.53
N LYS A 599 13.72 -5.32 17.87
CA LYS A 599 14.11 -5.65 19.24
C LYS A 599 14.97 -4.54 19.86
N HIS A 600 14.65 -4.17 21.11
CA HIS A 600 15.54 -3.36 21.92
C HIS A 600 16.55 -4.26 22.64
N PHE A 601 17.82 -4.13 22.27
CA PHE A 601 18.90 -4.91 22.85
C PHE A 601 19.37 -4.29 24.17
N ALA A 602 19.60 -5.12 25.19
CA ALA A 602 20.13 -4.69 26.44
C ALA A 602 21.64 -4.33 26.32
N ASN A 603 22.21 -3.55 27.27
CA ASN A 603 23.60 -3.14 27.23
C ASN A 603 24.55 -4.36 27.11
N GLY A 604 25.24 -4.45 25.96
CA GLY A 604 26.24 -5.47 25.66
C GLY A 604 25.79 -6.57 24.69
N GLU A 605 24.49 -6.69 24.40
CA GLU A 605 24.00 -7.61 23.40
C GLU A 605 24.01 -6.88 22.04
N LYS A 606 24.60 -7.51 21.01
CA LYS A 606 24.63 -6.96 19.66
C LYS A 606 23.55 -7.56 18.80
N PRO A 607 22.87 -6.74 17.95
CA PRO A 607 22.03 -7.25 16.88
C PRO A 607 22.81 -8.20 15.99
N THR A 608 22.39 -9.46 15.86
CA THR A 608 23.19 -10.49 15.18
C THR A 608 22.33 -11.35 14.27
N LEU A 609 22.85 -11.61 13.07
CA LEU A 609 22.38 -12.65 12.15
C LEU A 609 23.48 -13.67 11.97
N THR A 610 23.19 -14.95 12.22
CA THR A 610 24.14 -16.03 12.01
C THR A 610 23.68 -16.93 10.87
N LEU A 611 24.54 -17.11 9.89
CA LEU A 611 24.35 -18.03 8.79
C LEU A 611 25.31 -19.19 8.99
N ARG A 612 24.76 -20.40 9.13
CA ARG A 612 25.54 -21.59 9.35
C ARG A 612 25.15 -22.66 8.33
N THR A 613 26.13 -23.33 7.79
CA THR A 613 25.94 -24.48 6.90
C THR A 613 26.62 -25.71 7.50
N ARG A 614 25.96 -26.85 7.40
CA ARG A 614 26.49 -28.14 7.90
C ARG A 614 26.12 -29.26 6.96
N SER A 615 27.03 -30.21 6.76
CA SER A 615 26.68 -31.51 6.22
C SER A 615 25.97 -32.32 7.29
N VAL A 616 24.76 -32.81 7.03
CA VAL A 616 23.96 -33.61 7.97
C VAL A 616 24.34 -35.08 7.85
N ASP A 617 24.37 -35.54 6.61
CA ASP A 617 24.75 -36.90 6.23
C ASP A 617 25.32 -36.89 4.78
N HIS A 618 25.47 -38.07 4.17
CA HIS A 618 25.96 -38.16 2.78
C HIS A 618 24.92 -37.76 1.71
N GLU A 619 23.67 -37.52 2.10
CA GLU A 619 22.56 -37.23 1.19
C GLU A 619 21.97 -35.83 1.42
N ASN A 620 22.18 -35.23 2.60
CA ASN A 620 21.54 -33.99 3.00
C ASN A 620 22.51 -32.96 3.59
N VAL A 621 22.20 -31.69 3.32
CA VAL A 621 22.84 -30.54 3.94
C VAL A 621 21.82 -29.72 4.72
N ALA A 622 22.26 -29.03 5.77
CA ALA A 622 21.43 -28.12 6.54
C ALA A 622 21.98 -26.70 6.43
N VAL A 623 21.06 -25.77 6.18
CA VAL A 623 21.32 -24.34 6.24
C VAL A 623 20.55 -23.76 7.42
N HIS A 624 21.26 -23.19 8.37
CA HIS A 624 20.71 -22.50 9.55
C HIS A 624 20.77 -21.01 9.35
N LEU A 625 19.64 -20.36 9.42
CA LEU A 625 19.48 -18.92 9.35
C LEU A 625 18.93 -18.46 10.69
N ILE A 626 19.76 -17.79 11.49
CA ILE A 626 19.49 -17.51 12.88
C ILE A 626 19.51 -16.00 13.10
N ASP A 627 18.50 -15.47 13.73
CA ASP A 627 18.42 -14.10 14.21
C ASP A 627 18.26 -14.08 15.76
N ASN A 628 18.77 -13.04 16.40
CA ASN A 628 18.53 -12.78 17.82
C ASN A 628 17.46 -11.69 18.04
N GLY A 629 16.52 -11.58 17.11
CA GLY A 629 15.45 -10.58 17.11
C GLY A 629 14.34 -10.83 18.12
N ILE A 630 13.15 -10.33 17.80
CA ILE A 630 11.95 -10.42 18.67
C ILE A 630 11.41 -11.84 18.81
N GLY A 631 11.74 -12.77 17.90
CA GLY A 631 11.19 -14.13 17.89
C GLY A 631 9.69 -14.16 17.59
N MET A 632 9.10 -15.36 17.73
CA MET A 632 7.69 -15.61 17.43
C MET A 632 7.03 -16.41 18.55
N ASP A 633 5.75 -16.16 18.80
CA ASP A 633 4.91 -17.00 19.64
C ASP A 633 4.40 -18.24 18.88
N GLU A 634 3.80 -19.18 19.60
CA GLU A 634 3.31 -20.43 19.01
C GLU A 634 2.16 -20.22 18.00
N ASN A 635 1.36 -19.16 18.14
CA ASN A 635 0.27 -18.86 17.20
C ASN A 635 0.83 -18.34 15.88
N THR A 636 1.84 -17.50 15.93
CA THR A 636 2.57 -16.99 14.77
C THR A 636 3.28 -18.13 14.05
N LYS A 637 3.95 -19.02 14.77
CA LYS A 637 4.63 -20.19 14.18
C LYS A 637 3.69 -21.09 13.41
N LYS A 638 2.50 -21.35 13.93
CA LYS A 638 1.49 -22.19 13.26
C LYS A 638 0.97 -21.62 11.94
N LYS A 639 0.90 -20.29 11.84
CA LYS A 639 0.39 -19.59 10.66
C LYS A 639 1.50 -19.07 9.73
N LEU A 640 2.74 -19.35 10.08
CA LEU A 640 3.92 -18.81 9.41
C LEU A 640 3.92 -19.03 7.89
N TYR A 641 3.37 -20.16 7.43
CA TYR A 641 3.33 -20.54 6.02
C TYR A 641 1.98 -20.24 5.35
N ASP A 642 1.01 -19.71 6.10
CA ASP A 642 -0.28 -19.33 5.51
C ASP A 642 -0.11 -18.17 4.55
N PRO A 643 -0.60 -18.27 3.32
CA PRO A 643 -0.54 -17.14 2.39
C PRO A 643 -1.25 -15.91 2.97
N PHE A 644 -0.64 -14.74 2.79
CA PHE A 644 -1.12 -13.44 3.27
C PHE A 644 -1.05 -13.24 4.80
N PHE A 645 -0.55 -14.21 5.57
CA PHE A 645 -0.32 -14.02 6.99
C PHE A 645 0.93 -13.17 7.24
N THR A 646 0.78 -12.11 8.01
CA THR A 646 1.88 -11.23 8.43
C THR A 646 1.63 -10.64 9.81
N THR A 647 2.69 -10.49 10.59
CA THR A 647 2.69 -9.76 11.87
C THR A 647 3.27 -8.34 11.72
N LYS A 648 3.64 -7.94 10.51
CA LYS A 648 4.16 -6.62 10.19
C LYS A 648 3.03 -5.64 9.96
N ASP A 649 3.31 -4.35 10.13
CA ASP A 649 2.34 -3.29 9.90
C ASP A 649 1.81 -3.27 8.45
N VAL A 650 0.62 -2.71 8.28
CA VAL A 650 -0.07 -2.67 6.98
C VAL A 650 0.78 -1.91 5.95
N GLY A 651 1.18 -2.62 4.91
CA GLY A 651 2.06 -2.12 3.85
C GLY A 651 3.53 -2.56 3.97
N GLU A 652 3.99 -3.09 5.10
CA GLU A 652 5.35 -3.57 5.30
C GLU A 652 5.51 -5.08 5.08
N GLY A 653 4.42 -5.84 5.11
CA GLY A 653 4.44 -7.29 4.91
C GLY A 653 3.33 -7.77 3.97
N THR A 654 3.71 -8.50 2.92
CA THR A 654 2.75 -9.11 1.98
C THR A 654 2.14 -10.41 2.50
N GLY A 655 2.73 -10.99 3.54
CA GLY A 655 2.33 -12.28 4.07
C GLY A 655 2.59 -13.47 3.12
N LEU A 656 3.25 -13.25 1.98
CA LEU A 656 3.53 -14.31 0.99
C LEU A 656 4.93 -14.90 1.11
N GLY A 657 5.86 -14.19 1.74
CA GLY A 657 7.27 -14.58 1.75
C GLY A 657 7.53 -15.97 2.29
N MET A 658 6.93 -16.34 3.41
CA MET A 658 7.16 -17.65 4.03
C MET A 658 6.42 -18.80 3.33
N SER A 659 5.26 -18.54 2.74
CA SER A 659 4.56 -19.52 1.90
C SER A 659 5.35 -19.84 0.63
N ILE A 660 6.05 -18.85 0.08
CA ILE A 660 6.98 -19.02 -1.05
C ILE A 660 8.20 -19.85 -0.63
N VAL A 661 8.78 -19.55 0.54
CA VAL A 661 9.90 -20.34 1.08
C VAL A 661 9.50 -21.80 1.19
N PHE A 662 8.35 -22.06 1.78
CA PHE A 662 7.84 -23.44 1.92
C PHE A 662 7.75 -24.15 0.56
N LYS A 663 7.11 -23.52 -0.44
CA LYS A 663 6.99 -24.08 -1.80
C LYS A 663 8.34 -24.32 -2.47
N ILE A 664 9.29 -23.44 -2.25
CA ILE A 664 10.62 -23.58 -2.81
C ILE A 664 11.34 -24.78 -2.21
N ILE A 665 11.34 -24.90 -0.89
CA ILE A 665 12.03 -26.00 -0.21
C ILE A 665 11.34 -27.34 -0.51
N ASP A 666 10.02 -27.36 -0.53
CA ASP A 666 9.21 -28.53 -0.92
C ASP A 666 9.54 -28.97 -2.38
N LYS A 667 9.63 -28.02 -3.34
CA LYS A 667 10.06 -28.29 -4.72
C LYS A 667 11.46 -28.88 -4.80
N HIS A 668 12.34 -28.63 -3.82
CA HIS A 668 13.67 -29.22 -3.73
C HIS A 668 13.68 -30.56 -2.99
N GLY A 669 12.50 -31.10 -2.57
CA GLY A 669 12.44 -32.30 -1.75
C GLY A 669 13.04 -32.12 -0.35
N GLY A 670 13.17 -30.84 0.07
CA GLY A 670 13.71 -30.48 1.38
C GLY A 670 12.62 -30.34 2.47
N ARG A 671 13.05 -30.04 3.67
CA ARG A 671 12.15 -29.69 4.79
C ARG A 671 12.65 -28.47 5.53
N ILE A 672 11.74 -27.79 6.22
CA ILE A 672 12.02 -26.60 7.04
C ILE A 672 11.66 -26.92 8.49
N GLU A 673 12.57 -26.62 9.40
CA GLU A 673 12.33 -26.61 10.84
C GLU A 673 12.49 -25.19 11.37
N VAL A 674 11.65 -24.80 12.33
CA VAL A 674 11.65 -23.43 12.89
C VAL A 674 11.68 -23.50 14.40
N ASN A 675 12.78 -23.00 14.97
CA ASN A 675 12.96 -22.84 16.40
C ASN A 675 12.85 -21.33 16.72
N SER A 676 11.82 -20.94 17.46
CA SER A 676 11.64 -19.52 17.82
C SER A 676 11.01 -19.38 19.19
N GLU A 677 11.50 -18.41 19.94
CA GLU A 677 10.99 -18.03 21.25
C GLU A 677 10.92 -16.50 21.34
N LEU A 678 9.81 -16.00 21.82
CA LEU A 678 9.58 -14.57 21.94
C LEU A 678 10.67 -13.88 22.78
N GLY A 679 11.28 -12.85 22.23
CA GLY A 679 12.38 -12.10 22.85
C GLY A 679 13.78 -12.72 22.71
N LYS A 680 13.89 -13.96 22.21
CA LYS A 680 15.20 -14.62 22.04
C LYS A 680 15.67 -14.69 20.59
N GLY A 681 14.74 -14.67 19.62
CA GLY A 681 15.04 -14.73 18.20
C GLY A 681 14.46 -15.97 17.52
N THR A 682 14.89 -16.18 16.26
CA THR A 682 14.41 -17.29 15.45
C THR A 682 15.55 -17.99 14.74
N GLU A 683 15.48 -19.31 14.68
CA GLU A 683 16.32 -20.15 13.84
C GLU A 683 15.47 -20.88 12.81
N PHE A 684 15.73 -20.67 11.55
CA PHE A 684 15.23 -21.49 10.44
C PHE A 684 16.30 -22.50 10.03
N ILE A 685 15.92 -23.77 9.97
CA ILE A 685 16.78 -24.85 9.53
C ILE A 685 16.19 -25.42 8.23
N LEU A 686 16.91 -25.25 7.14
CA LEU A 686 16.51 -25.77 5.83
C LEU A 686 17.34 -27.02 5.54
N PHE A 687 16.69 -28.16 5.49
CA PHE A 687 17.31 -29.41 5.08
C PHE A 687 17.10 -29.60 3.58
N LEU A 688 18.19 -29.77 2.85
CA LEU A 688 18.17 -29.89 1.40
C LEU A 688 18.92 -31.15 0.98
N PRO A 689 18.37 -31.95 0.04
CA PRO A 689 19.08 -33.08 -0.50
C PRO A 689 20.25 -32.63 -1.41
N ILE A 690 21.37 -33.35 -1.37
CA ILE A 690 22.53 -33.08 -2.22
C ILE A 690 22.19 -33.41 -3.68
N ARG A 691 21.36 -34.42 -3.93
CA ARG A 691 20.87 -34.79 -5.27
C ARG A 691 19.35 -34.65 -5.30
N GLN A 692 18.83 -34.07 -6.36
CA GLN A 692 17.38 -34.01 -6.56
C GLN A 692 16.81 -35.44 -6.78
N PRO A 693 15.62 -35.74 -6.24
CA PRO A 693 14.89 -36.96 -6.59
C PRO A 693 14.65 -37.03 -8.11
N ASN A 694 14.75 -38.23 -8.69
CA ASN A 694 14.66 -38.49 -10.13
C ASN A 694 13.35 -38.05 -10.84
N GLU A 695 12.41 -37.44 -10.17
CA GLU A 695 11.16 -36.92 -10.77
C GLU A 695 11.32 -35.55 -11.47
N PHE A 696 12.50 -34.90 -11.35
CA PHE A 696 12.74 -33.56 -11.90
C PHE A 696 14.01 -33.51 -12.80
N ALA A 697 14.59 -34.65 -13.19
CA ALA A 697 15.74 -34.73 -14.07
C ALA A 697 15.34 -34.78 -15.56
#